data_921018458e6b473b0d33a8ee282b12b5
#
_entry.id   921018458e6b473b0d33a8ee282b12b5
#
_cell.length_a   1.000
_cell.length_b   1.000
_cell.length_c   1.000
_cell.angle_alpha   90.00
_cell.angle_beta   90.00
_cell.angle_gamma   90.00
#
_symmetry.space_group_name_H-M   'P 1'
#
loop_
_entity.id
_entity.type
_entity.pdbx_description
1 polymer ?
#
loop_
_entity_poly.entity_id
_entity_poly.type
_entity_poly.pdbx_seq_one_letter_code
_entity_poly.pdbx_strand_id
1 'polypeptide(L)'
;MKRSAIQCVAGFVGATLVVGGVCWTCRQLSSPTQVNAASDVASSQVAAFVPASSETASSDARFEGSLTLSPARSTTPAISPAVGTRSRVRSDERSAIRPTSGSELTLSLLDEADADATPADETTFETAQTFAAEPQASETFDAAAPAPALLDDFPTALDAVAPFETPTLAETLDAPAPIAAPLEAPVVEPLDAPAPVEQIAPVAETLDVPAPVEPVEPVGTGVPGDKKLEGAQTTQIVVEKIAPKEILVDREAKFAVKVKNLGSAPARNLVVRDVLPVGARFVAADVASVVPNARGEFAWPPFDLAPCAEKTFEYRIIPTQEGEIGSVATLSFAAEASCRVRCVRPALEVEVVAPQEATLGSNIDLNVVVANVGTGAATNVALLETIPDGLRHPSGAVLDHALGTLAPGEKKRVPLTLQCVAPGATVNNLVVTADGDLRKEIQTEILVRAPKLELSIDGAETPYLERQTTYRLKAANVGDAAAKDVKLVAEIPTGTTFVSANNLGVYKAETRSVYWDLAELPAGAAGEIELTLTPTKIGAARLTFGGTGPLGLTAQVVKDVEIDGLPALSYAVKTSPNPVEIGKEIVYEIQLANRGTKASTNATLQIAAPEALKIVSVEGPTRYSQQNGAFVFDVVREIPAKSAVTYKVKAVCEAVGDCRVRFQLSSDDLEPLVKEENVRVYR
;
A
#
# COMPACT_ATOMS: atom_id res chain seq x y z
N MET A 1 -1.95 -36.97 -38.74
CA MET A 1 -3.03 -37.48 -37.85
C MET A 1 -2.44 -37.88 -36.53
N LYS A 2 -2.53 -37.01 -35.55
CA LYS A 2 -2.51 -37.31 -34.09
C LYS A 2 -2.93 -36.03 -33.39
N ARG A 3 -4.15 -36.04 -32.90
CA ARG A 3 -4.71 -34.97 -32.06
C ARG A 3 -4.15 -35.17 -30.66
N SER A 4 -3.51 -34.16 -30.12
CA SER A 4 -3.14 -34.05 -28.70
C SER A 4 -4.22 -33.24 -27.99
N ALA A 5 -4.84 -33.88 -27.04
CA ALA A 5 -5.78 -33.28 -26.13
C ALA A 5 -5.02 -32.40 -25.11
N ILE A 6 -5.42 -31.16 -25.00
CA ILE A 6 -4.98 -30.26 -23.94
C ILE A 6 -5.91 -30.52 -22.75
N GLN A 7 -5.34 -31.10 -21.69
CA GLN A 7 -5.98 -31.15 -20.37
C GLN A 7 -5.80 -29.79 -19.68
N CYS A 8 -6.92 -29.11 -19.47
CA CYS A 8 -6.96 -27.97 -18.54
C CYS A 8 -6.88 -28.50 -17.11
N VAL A 9 -5.80 -28.22 -16.42
CA VAL A 9 -5.68 -28.39 -14.97
C VAL A 9 -6.25 -27.14 -14.32
N ALA A 10 -7.41 -27.29 -13.70
CA ALA A 10 -7.98 -26.25 -12.82
C ALA A 10 -7.18 -26.23 -11.52
N GLY A 11 -6.42 -25.15 -11.29
CA GLY A 11 -5.72 -24.91 -10.05
C GLY A 11 -6.69 -24.48 -8.95
N PHE A 12 -6.73 -25.23 -7.88
CA PHE A 12 -7.40 -24.86 -6.63
C PHE A 12 -6.53 -23.86 -5.86
N VAL A 13 -7.05 -22.69 -5.62
CA VAL A 13 -6.47 -21.74 -4.67
C VAL A 13 -7.06 -22.04 -3.30
N GLY A 14 -6.27 -22.63 -2.43
CA GLY A 14 -6.60 -22.81 -1.02
C GLY A 14 -6.12 -21.60 -0.23
N ALA A 15 -7.05 -20.93 0.44
CA ALA A 15 -6.71 -19.87 1.40
C ALA A 15 -6.36 -20.54 2.75
N THR A 16 -5.17 -20.28 3.25
CA THR A 16 -4.69 -20.72 4.56
C THR A 16 -4.77 -19.55 5.52
N LEU A 17 -5.59 -19.68 6.56
CA LEU A 17 -5.69 -18.70 7.65
C LEU A 17 -4.90 -19.25 8.85
N VAL A 18 -3.92 -18.50 9.34
CA VAL A 18 -3.15 -18.84 10.54
C VAL A 18 -3.55 -17.90 11.66
N VAL A 19 -4.20 -18.43 12.68
CA VAL A 19 -4.48 -17.71 13.92
C VAL A 19 -4.08 -18.62 15.09
N GLY A 20 -3.16 -18.12 15.93
CA GLY A 20 -2.88 -18.70 17.23
C GLY A 20 -2.29 -20.12 17.23
N GLY A 21 -1.32 -20.43 16.36
CA GLY A 21 -0.54 -21.67 16.44
C GLY A 21 -1.27 -22.97 16.07
N VAL A 22 -2.48 -22.90 15.51
CA VAL A 22 -3.20 -24.10 15.05
C VAL A 22 -3.66 -23.87 13.61
N CYS A 23 -3.19 -24.74 12.74
CA CYS A 23 -3.49 -24.71 11.29
C CYS A 23 -4.84 -25.42 11.04
N TRP A 24 -5.84 -24.68 10.54
CA TRP A 24 -7.10 -25.27 10.09
C TRP A 24 -7.19 -25.26 8.57
N THR A 25 -7.26 -26.46 7.99
CA THR A 25 -7.56 -26.62 6.57
C THR A 25 -9.05 -26.91 6.42
N CYS A 26 -9.79 -25.98 5.82
CA CYS A 26 -11.17 -26.22 5.43
C CYS A 26 -11.23 -26.94 4.08
N ARG A 27 -11.70 -28.20 4.10
CA ARG A 27 -11.99 -29.00 2.92
C ARG A 27 -13.50 -28.97 2.68
N GLN A 28 -13.95 -28.27 1.66
CA GLN A 28 -15.32 -28.37 1.20
C GLN A 28 -15.50 -29.68 0.42
N LEU A 29 -16.33 -30.53 0.97
CA LEU A 29 -16.88 -31.70 0.27
C LEU A 29 -18.21 -31.30 -0.37
N SER A 30 -18.25 -31.26 -1.68
CA SER A 30 -19.48 -31.26 -2.45
C SER A 30 -19.83 -32.70 -2.81
N SER A 31 -20.99 -33.14 -2.38
CA SER A 31 -21.64 -34.32 -2.95
C SER A 31 -23.11 -34.03 -3.19
N PRO A 32 -23.67 -34.48 -4.32
CA PRO A 32 -25.06 -34.24 -4.66
C PRO A 32 -25.93 -35.39 -4.16
N THR A 33 -27.03 -35.06 -3.51
CA THR A 33 -28.10 -36.06 -3.31
C THR A 33 -29.42 -35.46 -3.79
N GLN A 34 -29.96 -36.05 -4.83
CA GLN A 34 -31.36 -35.90 -5.23
C GLN A 34 -32.26 -36.55 -4.20
N VAL A 35 -33.32 -35.89 -3.80
CA VAL A 35 -34.58 -36.52 -3.42
C VAL A 35 -35.73 -35.60 -3.81
N ASN A 36 -36.66 -36.17 -4.59
CA ASN A 36 -37.97 -35.64 -4.96
C ASN A 36 -38.92 -35.57 -3.75
N ALA A 37 -39.79 -34.59 -3.71
CA ALA A 37 -41.27 -34.70 -3.67
C ALA A 37 -41.90 -33.37 -3.25
N ALA A 38 -42.61 -32.79 -4.12
CA ALA A 38 -44.06 -32.52 -4.19
C ALA A 38 -44.67 -31.52 -3.16
N SER A 39 -45.34 -30.58 -3.79
CA SER A 39 -46.64 -29.91 -3.48
C SER A 39 -46.56 -28.63 -2.59
N ASP A 40 -46.96 -27.63 -3.10
CA ASP A 40 -48.12 -26.81 -3.33
C ASP A 40 -48.03 -25.32 -2.87
N VAL A 41 -48.33 -24.47 -3.83
CA VAL A 41 -49.16 -23.25 -3.79
C VAL A 41 -48.66 -22.00 -3.07
N ALA A 42 -48.33 -21.02 -3.82
CA ALA A 42 -49.00 -19.72 -4.01
C ALA A 42 -48.06 -18.58 -4.47
N SER A 43 -48.35 -18.13 -5.64
CA SER A 43 -48.27 -16.79 -6.25
C SER A 43 -47.59 -15.64 -5.51
N SER A 44 -46.59 -15.05 -6.15
CA SER A 44 -46.71 -13.66 -6.66
C SER A 44 -45.52 -13.29 -7.55
N GLN A 45 -45.86 -12.65 -8.63
CA GLN A 45 -45.03 -12.16 -9.73
C GLN A 45 -44.04 -11.07 -9.29
N VAL A 46 -42.81 -11.15 -9.77
CA VAL A 46 -42.04 -9.97 -10.21
C VAL A 46 -41.12 -10.39 -11.36
N ALA A 47 -41.14 -9.57 -12.40
CA ALA A 47 -40.59 -9.74 -13.72
C ALA A 47 -39.05 -9.83 -13.76
N ALA A 48 -38.56 -10.74 -14.58
CA ALA A 48 -37.17 -10.87 -15.01
C ALA A 48 -36.92 -9.94 -16.22
N PHE A 49 -35.78 -9.26 -16.20
CA PHE A 49 -35.20 -8.62 -17.39
C PHE A 49 -33.94 -9.40 -17.78
N VAL A 50 -33.93 -9.90 -19.01
CA VAL A 50 -32.81 -10.57 -19.69
C VAL A 50 -32.15 -9.55 -20.63
N PRO A 51 -30.82 -9.46 -20.77
CA PRO A 51 -30.18 -8.65 -21.78
C PRO A 51 -29.95 -9.45 -23.06
N ALA A 52 -30.27 -8.84 -24.20
CA ALA A 52 -29.95 -9.33 -25.53
C ALA A 52 -28.70 -8.65 -26.10
N SER A 53 -27.92 -9.45 -26.80
CA SER A 53 -26.66 -9.18 -27.49
C SER A 53 -26.83 -8.42 -28.80
N SER A 54 -25.80 -7.64 -29.11
CA SER A 54 -25.16 -7.23 -30.37
C SER A 54 -25.89 -7.33 -31.70
N GLU A 55 -25.83 -6.23 -32.46
CA GLU A 55 -25.35 -6.24 -33.85
C GLU A 55 -25.10 -4.82 -34.39
N THR A 56 -24.07 -4.74 -35.19
CA THR A 56 -23.49 -3.64 -35.95
C THR A 56 -24.43 -3.07 -36.99
N ALA A 57 -24.42 -1.77 -37.22
CA ALA A 57 -24.36 -1.14 -38.57
C ALA A 57 -24.25 0.40 -38.51
N SER A 58 -23.38 0.88 -39.36
CA SER A 58 -23.07 2.22 -39.87
C SER A 58 -24.28 3.02 -40.30
N SER A 59 -24.29 4.35 -40.06
CA SER A 59 -24.32 5.40 -41.09
C SER A 59 -24.72 6.76 -40.51
N ASP A 60 -24.07 7.76 -41.03
CA ASP A 60 -24.25 9.20 -40.97
C ASP A 60 -25.67 9.72 -40.75
N ALA A 61 -25.80 10.75 -39.92
CA ALA A 61 -26.57 11.97 -40.18
C ALA A 61 -26.39 13.04 -39.11
N ARG A 62 -25.95 14.19 -39.52
CA ARG A 62 -26.02 15.47 -38.80
C ARG A 62 -27.46 15.82 -38.46
N PHE A 63 -27.72 16.33 -37.26
CA PHE A 63 -28.79 17.31 -37.05
C PHE A 63 -28.43 18.24 -35.87
N GLU A 64 -28.40 19.51 -36.18
CA GLU A 64 -28.40 20.63 -35.24
C GLU A 64 -29.75 20.73 -34.53
N GLY A 65 -29.75 21.05 -33.24
CA GLY A 65 -30.98 21.31 -32.49
C GLY A 65 -30.68 21.91 -31.11
N SER A 66 -30.65 23.23 -31.08
CA SER A 66 -30.65 24.06 -29.86
C SER A 66 -31.96 23.87 -29.09
N LEU A 67 -31.92 23.63 -27.79
CA LEU A 67 -33.04 23.79 -26.88
C LEU A 67 -32.61 24.41 -25.56
N THR A 68 -33.03 25.63 -25.37
CA THR A 68 -33.05 26.45 -24.16
C THR A 68 -34.00 25.86 -23.11
N LEU A 69 -33.57 25.76 -21.87
CA LEU A 69 -34.45 25.53 -20.72
C LEU A 69 -34.28 26.65 -19.69
N SER A 70 -35.38 27.39 -19.48
CA SER A 70 -35.56 28.37 -18.41
C SER A 70 -35.84 27.72 -17.05
N PRO A 71 -35.53 28.40 -15.91
CA PRO A 71 -35.68 27.82 -14.59
C PRO A 71 -37.05 28.05 -13.97
N ALA A 72 -37.56 27.04 -13.28
CA ALA A 72 -38.80 27.10 -12.51
C ALA A 72 -38.56 27.72 -11.12
N ARG A 73 -39.48 28.63 -10.78
CA ARG A 73 -39.64 29.33 -9.50
C ARG A 73 -40.06 28.35 -8.40
N SER A 74 -39.45 28.48 -7.22
CA SER A 74 -39.97 27.93 -5.96
C SER A 74 -40.40 29.10 -5.06
N THR A 75 -41.61 29.01 -4.57
CA THR A 75 -42.31 29.94 -3.69
C THR A 75 -41.97 29.70 -2.21
N THR A 76 -41.60 30.76 -1.52
CA THR A 76 -41.56 30.90 -0.05
C THR A 76 -42.91 31.38 0.48
N PRO A 77 -43.25 31.13 1.75
CA PRO A 77 -44.04 32.07 2.53
C PRO A 77 -43.25 32.69 3.68
N ALA A 78 -43.43 34.00 3.75
CA ALA A 78 -42.92 34.90 4.76
C ALA A 78 -43.78 34.86 6.03
N ILE A 79 -43.16 35.04 7.20
CA ILE A 79 -43.79 35.59 8.40
C ILE A 79 -42.80 36.53 9.11
N SER A 80 -43.18 37.78 9.20
CA SER A 80 -42.63 38.86 10.04
C SER A 80 -43.77 39.41 10.93
N PRO A 81 -43.55 40.38 11.87
CA PRO A 81 -42.61 40.57 12.98
C PRO A 81 -43.30 41.06 14.27
N ALA A 82 -42.60 41.24 15.38
CA ALA A 82 -42.95 42.17 16.48
C ALA A 82 -41.64 42.52 17.24
N VAL A 83 -41.19 43.72 17.22
CA VAL A 83 -41.43 45.01 17.93
C VAL A 83 -41.08 44.99 19.44
N GLY A 84 -40.16 45.86 19.79
CA GLY A 84 -40.01 46.55 21.08
C GLY A 84 -38.72 46.19 21.81
N THR A 85 -37.90 47.02 22.33
CA THR A 85 -37.81 48.45 22.67
C THR A 85 -36.41 48.80 23.14
N ARG A 86 -36.04 50.00 22.91
CA ARG A 86 -34.82 50.75 23.29
C ARG A 86 -34.37 50.58 24.76
N SER A 87 -33.04 50.62 24.98
CA SER A 87 -32.47 51.55 25.95
C SER A 87 -31.02 51.90 25.66
N ARG A 88 -30.76 53.19 25.69
CA ARG A 88 -29.46 53.91 25.56
C ARG A 88 -28.80 54.01 26.94
N VAL A 89 -27.43 54.02 26.97
CA VAL A 89 -26.55 54.94 27.74
C VAL A 89 -25.14 54.70 27.18
N ARG A 90 -24.49 55.63 26.50
CA ARG A 90 -23.44 56.65 26.77
C ARG A 90 -22.44 56.21 27.87
N SER A 91 -21.12 56.37 27.74
CA SER A 91 -20.25 57.36 27.16
C SER A 91 -18.76 56.99 27.37
N ASP A 92 -17.90 57.47 26.46
CA ASP A 92 -16.59 58.12 26.60
C ASP A 92 -15.40 57.23 27.06
N GLU A 93 -14.19 57.32 26.57
CA GLU A 93 -13.38 58.34 25.86
C GLU A 93 -12.04 57.72 25.40
N ARG A 94 -11.55 58.17 24.21
CA ARG A 94 -10.16 58.47 23.79
C ARG A 94 -9.05 57.44 23.97
N SER A 95 -8.28 57.08 22.93
CA SER A 95 -7.29 57.88 22.24
C SER A 95 -6.65 57.12 21.08
N ALA A 96 -6.74 57.62 19.94
CA ALA A 96 -5.81 58.02 18.87
C ALA A 96 -4.46 57.28 18.79
N ILE A 97 -4.13 56.73 17.64
CA ILE A 97 -3.10 57.10 16.68
C ILE A 97 -3.27 56.29 15.38
N ARG A 98 -3.40 57.00 14.27
CA ARG A 98 -3.27 56.64 12.85
C ARG A 98 -1.82 56.91 12.41
N PRO A 99 -1.38 56.71 11.13
CA PRO A 99 -1.84 55.87 9.99
C PRO A 99 -0.65 55.23 9.23
N THR A 100 -0.84 54.44 8.19
CA THR A 100 -0.51 54.73 6.78
C THR A 100 -0.59 53.50 5.90
N SER A 101 -1.35 53.67 4.84
CA SER A 101 -1.20 53.34 3.39
C SER A 101 -0.89 51.88 3.03
N GLY A 102 -1.65 51.21 2.24
CA GLY A 102 -2.34 51.57 1.02
C GLY A 102 -1.72 50.85 -0.16
N SER A 103 -2.44 49.91 -0.75
CA SER A 103 -2.61 49.84 -2.19
C SER A 103 -3.38 48.59 -2.60
N GLU A 104 -4.55 48.84 -3.07
CA GLU A 104 -5.38 47.99 -3.91
C GLU A 104 -4.68 47.71 -5.23
N LEU A 105 -4.89 46.50 -5.78
CA LEU A 105 -4.72 46.22 -7.18
C LEU A 105 -6.02 45.64 -7.72
N THR A 106 -6.73 46.48 -8.46
CA THR A 106 -7.88 46.16 -9.30
C THR A 106 -7.44 45.46 -10.58
N LEU A 107 -8.20 44.45 -10.95
CA LEU A 107 -8.32 43.90 -12.32
C LEU A 107 -8.95 44.90 -13.25
N SER A 108 -8.50 44.96 -14.51
CA SER A 108 -9.33 45.29 -15.64
C SER A 108 -8.90 44.54 -16.91
N LEU A 109 -9.87 43.86 -17.50
CA LEU A 109 -9.94 43.33 -18.85
C LEU A 109 -10.19 44.46 -19.87
N LEU A 110 -9.88 44.12 -21.15
CA LEU A 110 -10.43 44.60 -22.45
C LEU A 110 -9.31 45.05 -23.38
N ASP A 111 -9.14 44.39 -24.44
CA ASP A 111 -9.82 44.18 -25.73
C ASP A 111 -9.14 44.93 -26.87
N GLU A 112 -8.81 44.15 -27.85
CA GLU A 112 -8.77 44.30 -29.32
C GLU A 112 -8.53 45.67 -29.97
N ALA A 113 -7.64 45.69 -30.93
CA ALA A 113 -7.86 45.89 -32.36
C ALA A 113 -6.74 46.67 -33.05
N ASP A 114 -6.19 46.00 -34.03
CA ASP A 114 -5.88 46.38 -35.42
C ASP A 114 -5.05 47.62 -35.79
N ALA A 115 -4.16 47.29 -36.72
CA ALA A 115 -3.79 48.01 -37.95
C ALA A 115 -2.50 48.82 -38.00
N ASP A 116 -1.53 48.20 -38.67
CA ASP A 116 -0.92 48.67 -39.93
C ASP A 116 -0.04 49.92 -39.93
N ALA A 117 1.12 49.72 -40.48
CA ALA A 117 2.00 50.60 -41.24
C ALA A 117 3.44 50.72 -40.77
N THR A 118 4.29 50.05 -41.51
CA THR A 118 5.68 50.43 -41.81
C THR A 118 5.68 51.74 -42.66
N PRO A 119 6.81 52.39 -42.97
CA PRO A 119 8.25 52.11 -42.72
C PRO A 119 9.13 53.35 -42.47
N ALA A 120 10.47 53.07 -42.40
CA ALA A 120 11.63 53.93 -42.70
C ALA A 120 12.07 54.90 -41.63
N ASP A 121 13.28 55.03 -41.27
CA ASP A 121 14.51 55.28 -41.95
C ASP A 121 15.58 55.67 -40.93
N GLU A 122 16.76 55.20 -41.16
CA GLU A 122 18.09 55.74 -40.96
C GLU A 122 18.30 56.84 -39.89
N THR A 123 19.30 56.64 -39.08
CA THR A 123 20.61 57.31 -39.04
C THR A 123 21.28 57.22 -37.66
N THR A 124 22.40 56.56 -37.63
CA THR A 124 23.78 57.01 -37.33
C THR A 124 24.03 57.93 -36.16
N PHE A 125 25.19 57.60 -35.59
CA PHE A 125 26.12 58.41 -34.77
C PHE A 125 25.86 58.36 -33.25
N GLU A 126 26.76 58.04 -32.48
CA GLU A 126 28.20 58.19 -32.32
C GLU A 126 28.53 58.12 -30.83
N THR A 127 29.54 57.35 -30.57
CA THR A 127 30.65 57.57 -29.66
C THR A 127 30.46 58.03 -28.19
N ALA A 128 31.15 57.23 -27.43
CA ALA A 128 32.10 57.57 -26.37
C ALA A 128 31.52 57.91 -24.98
N GLN A 129 31.92 57.26 -24.00
CA GLN A 129 33.19 57.37 -23.28
C GLN A 129 33.18 56.48 -22.04
N THR A 130 34.11 55.60 -22.01
CA THR A 130 34.99 55.26 -20.91
C THR A 130 34.89 56.14 -19.67
N PHE A 131 34.69 55.51 -18.54
CA PHE A 131 35.43 55.85 -17.33
C PHE A 131 35.81 54.58 -16.60
N ALA A 132 37.07 54.31 -16.69
CA ALA A 132 37.81 53.45 -15.79
C ALA A 132 38.05 54.19 -14.46
N ALA A 133 37.97 53.46 -13.39
CA ALA A 133 38.69 53.79 -12.17
C ALA A 133 38.92 52.50 -11.37
N GLU A 134 40.04 51.89 -11.55
CA GLU A 134 40.89 51.34 -10.51
C GLU A 134 41.74 52.51 -9.93
N PRO A 135 42.54 52.32 -8.91
CA PRO A 135 42.71 51.34 -7.85
C PRO A 135 42.98 51.96 -6.48
N GLN A 136 43.16 51.17 -5.45
CA GLN A 136 44.23 51.34 -4.43
C GLN A 136 44.08 50.17 -3.47
N ALA A 137 44.94 49.21 -3.45
CA ALA A 137 46.32 49.14 -3.00
C ALA A 137 46.50 49.30 -1.48
N SER A 138 47.10 48.26 -1.01
CA SER A 138 48.04 48.05 0.08
C SER A 138 47.42 47.81 1.46
N GLU A 139 47.69 46.63 2.07
CA GLU A 139 48.97 46.48 2.79
C GLU A 139 49.38 45.01 2.91
N THR A 140 50.57 44.81 2.57
CA THR A 140 51.45 43.70 2.85
C THR A 140 51.68 43.54 4.35
N PHE A 141 51.56 42.35 4.86
CA PHE A 141 52.42 41.92 5.98
C PHE A 141 52.98 40.55 5.68
N ASP A 142 54.23 40.62 5.39
CA ASP A 142 55.26 39.60 5.38
C ASP A 142 55.46 39.09 6.80
N ALA A 143 55.43 37.82 7.04
CA ALA A 143 56.21 37.15 8.09
C ALA A 143 56.22 35.65 7.88
N ALA A 144 57.29 35.22 7.28
CA ALA A 144 58.16 34.13 7.67
C ALA A 144 57.55 32.91 8.39
N ALA A 145 57.71 31.81 7.71
CA ALA A 145 57.80 30.46 8.26
C ALA A 145 58.82 30.36 9.44
N PRO A 146 58.66 29.37 10.32
CA PRO A 146 59.59 28.26 10.20
C PRO A 146 58.91 26.90 10.24
N ALA A 147 59.44 25.99 9.42
CA ALA A 147 59.29 24.58 9.51
C ALA A 147 59.81 24.05 10.85
N PRO A 148 59.16 23.14 11.50
CA PRO A 148 59.81 22.24 12.43
C PRO A 148 60.25 20.95 11.76
N ALA A 149 61.40 20.60 12.23
CA ALA A 149 62.25 19.52 11.87
C ALA A 149 61.61 18.13 11.81
N LEU A 150 62.16 17.38 10.90
CA LEU A 150 62.23 15.96 10.84
C LEU A 150 62.47 15.33 12.21
N LEU A 151 61.59 14.46 12.62
CA LEU A 151 61.92 13.37 13.51
C LEU A 151 61.67 12.09 12.72
N ASP A 152 62.79 11.56 12.27
CA ASP A 152 62.98 10.16 11.92
C ASP A 152 62.61 9.31 13.12
N ASP A 153 61.64 8.44 12.93
CA ASP A 153 61.56 7.13 13.57
C ASP A 153 60.33 6.40 13.03
N PHE A 154 60.50 5.84 11.84
CA PHE A 154 59.68 4.68 11.40
C PHE A 154 60.61 3.46 11.46
N PRO A 155 60.29 2.47 12.27
CA PRO A 155 60.90 1.17 12.11
C PRO A 155 60.29 0.49 10.92
N THR A 156 61.07 0.31 9.89
CA THR A 156 60.87 -0.66 8.83
C THR A 156 60.91 -2.06 9.46
N ALA A 157 59.74 -2.62 9.70
CA ALA A 157 59.58 -4.06 9.82
C ALA A 157 58.50 -4.48 8.85
N LEU A 158 58.94 -4.84 7.68
CA LEU A 158 58.22 -5.73 6.76
C LEU A 158 58.27 -7.10 7.42
N ASP A 159 57.32 -7.40 8.27
CA ASP A 159 57.01 -8.77 8.61
C ASP A 159 55.77 -9.17 7.82
N ALA A 160 56.01 -10.17 6.99
CA ALA A 160 55.08 -10.84 6.16
C ALA A 160 53.84 -11.25 6.97
N VAL A 161 52.71 -10.62 6.69
CA VAL A 161 51.43 -11.18 7.10
C VAL A 161 51.15 -12.35 6.18
N ALA A 162 51.25 -13.54 6.77
CA ALA A 162 50.80 -14.78 6.17
C ALA A 162 49.35 -14.64 5.68
N PRO A 163 48.98 -15.23 4.55
CA PRO A 163 47.61 -15.23 4.09
C PRO A 163 46.75 -15.95 5.13
N PHE A 164 45.66 -15.31 5.51
CA PHE A 164 44.57 -15.90 6.27
C PHE A 164 44.13 -17.17 5.53
N GLU A 165 44.49 -18.31 6.08
CA GLU A 165 43.88 -19.58 5.73
C GLU A 165 42.40 -19.49 6.11
N THR A 166 41.55 -19.51 5.13
CA THR A 166 40.14 -19.86 5.30
C THR A 166 40.10 -21.26 5.91
N PRO A 167 39.46 -21.47 7.06
CA PRO A 167 39.24 -22.82 7.54
C PRO A 167 38.28 -23.50 6.57
N THR A 168 38.78 -24.38 5.76
CA THR A 168 38.02 -25.44 5.12
C THR A 168 37.46 -26.33 6.22
N LEU A 169 36.25 -26.09 6.64
CA LEU A 169 35.43 -27.06 7.36
C LEU A 169 35.02 -28.16 6.36
N ALA A 170 35.93 -29.07 6.15
CA ALA A 170 35.64 -30.42 5.71
C ALA A 170 35.60 -31.30 6.96
N GLU A 171 34.68 -31.05 7.86
CA GLU A 171 34.22 -32.08 8.77
C GLU A 171 33.19 -32.91 8.03
N THR A 172 33.61 -34.09 7.70
CA THR A 172 32.76 -35.22 7.35
C THR A 172 31.67 -35.32 8.41
N LEU A 173 30.46 -34.83 8.08
CA LEU A 173 29.27 -35.19 8.82
C LEU A 173 29.09 -36.70 8.64
N ASP A 174 29.49 -37.46 9.66
CA ASP A 174 29.05 -38.82 9.87
C ASP A 174 27.53 -38.84 9.75
N ALA A 175 27.05 -39.62 8.81
CA ALA A 175 25.65 -39.87 8.65
C ALA A 175 25.09 -40.40 9.97
N PRO A 176 24.01 -39.86 10.53
CA PRO A 176 23.38 -40.44 11.70
C PRO A 176 22.94 -41.86 11.35
N ALA A 177 23.32 -42.80 12.21
CA ALA A 177 22.91 -44.20 12.15
C ALA A 177 21.37 -44.26 11.99
N PRO A 178 20.86 -45.22 11.23
CA PRO A 178 19.42 -45.38 11.02
C PRO A 178 18.75 -45.61 12.38
N ILE A 179 17.82 -44.74 12.71
CA ILE A 179 16.93 -44.86 13.86
C ILE A 179 16.25 -46.22 13.76
N ALA A 180 16.47 -47.02 14.80
CA ALA A 180 15.84 -48.34 14.95
C ALA A 180 14.35 -48.26 14.68
N ALA A 181 13.87 -49.23 13.92
CA ALA A 181 12.46 -49.44 13.61
C ALA A 181 11.62 -49.38 14.90
N PRO A 182 10.35 -48.86 14.79
CA PRO A 182 9.45 -48.90 15.93
C PRO A 182 9.26 -50.36 16.39
N LEU A 183 9.42 -50.59 17.68
CA LEU A 183 9.07 -51.82 18.34
C LEU A 183 7.64 -52.15 17.99
N GLU A 184 7.48 -53.30 17.36
CA GLU A 184 6.16 -53.92 17.12
C GLU A 184 5.45 -54.05 18.48
N ALA A 185 4.23 -53.51 18.52
CA ALA A 185 3.32 -53.71 19.62
C ALA A 185 3.04 -55.23 19.75
N PRO A 186 3.01 -55.77 20.98
CA PRO A 186 2.73 -57.17 21.16
C PRO A 186 1.33 -57.50 20.59
N VAL A 187 1.32 -58.43 19.67
CA VAL A 187 0.09 -59.07 19.17
C VAL A 187 -0.52 -59.81 20.34
N VAL A 188 -1.63 -59.27 20.86
CA VAL A 188 -2.50 -59.98 21.80
C VAL A 188 -3.34 -60.94 20.98
N GLU A 189 -3.06 -62.24 21.09
CA GLU A 189 -3.95 -63.29 20.56
C GLU A 189 -5.35 -63.12 21.16
N PRO A 190 -6.43 -63.24 20.37
CA PRO A 190 -7.78 -63.19 20.90
C PRO A 190 -8.01 -64.47 21.72
N LEU A 191 -8.19 -64.28 23.04
CA LEU A 191 -8.72 -65.32 23.92
C LEU A 191 -10.15 -65.67 23.49
N ASP A 192 -10.41 -66.97 23.34
CA ASP A 192 -11.68 -67.59 23.03
C ASP A 192 -12.83 -66.95 23.84
N ALA A 193 -13.88 -66.62 23.13
CA ALA A 193 -15.12 -66.10 23.69
C ALA A 193 -15.79 -67.17 24.58
N PRO A 194 -16.09 -66.85 25.85
CA PRO A 194 -16.96 -67.72 26.66
C PRO A 194 -18.40 -67.66 26.13
N ALA A 195 -19.06 -68.84 26.16
CA ALA A 195 -20.43 -69.06 25.79
C ALA A 195 -21.43 -68.05 26.41
N PRO A 196 -22.55 -67.74 25.77
CA PRO A 196 -23.51 -66.76 26.25
C PRO A 196 -24.16 -67.21 27.54
N VAL A 197 -23.91 -66.50 28.64
CA VAL A 197 -24.68 -66.62 29.89
C VAL A 197 -25.93 -65.79 29.70
N GLU A 198 -27.11 -66.43 29.90
CA GLU A 198 -28.38 -65.74 29.99
C GLU A 198 -28.31 -64.61 30.99
N GLN A 199 -28.37 -63.36 30.52
CA GLN A 199 -28.48 -62.18 31.33
C GLN A 199 -29.88 -62.09 31.91
N ILE A 200 -29.98 -62.37 33.18
CA ILE A 200 -31.08 -61.87 34.02
C ILE A 200 -30.93 -60.34 34.07
N ALA A 201 -31.91 -59.66 33.51
CA ALA A 201 -31.93 -58.19 33.50
C ALA A 201 -31.91 -57.66 34.94
N PRO A 202 -30.95 -56.82 35.36
CA PRO A 202 -31.09 -56.11 36.61
C PRO A 202 -32.15 -55.02 36.41
N VAL A 203 -33.17 -55.07 37.25
CA VAL A 203 -34.07 -53.96 37.48
C VAL A 203 -33.21 -52.83 38.04
N ALA A 204 -32.80 -51.91 37.18
CA ALA A 204 -32.18 -50.69 37.61
C ALA A 204 -33.29 -49.79 38.22
N GLU A 205 -33.42 -49.80 39.51
CA GLU A 205 -33.96 -48.64 40.20
C GLU A 205 -33.03 -47.50 39.89
N THR A 206 -33.40 -46.66 38.96
CA THR A 206 -32.78 -45.37 38.75
C THR A 206 -33.09 -44.51 39.99
N LEU A 207 -32.16 -44.54 40.93
CA LEU A 207 -32.06 -43.44 41.88
C LEU A 207 -31.81 -42.20 41.05
N ASP A 208 -32.84 -41.42 40.89
CA ASP A 208 -32.79 -40.07 40.34
C ASP A 208 -31.86 -39.26 41.26
N VAL A 209 -30.57 -39.25 40.90
CA VAL A 209 -29.61 -38.31 41.54
C VAL A 209 -29.91 -36.98 40.87
N PRO A 210 -30.45 -36.02 41.61
CA PRO A 210 -30.67 -34.70 41.06
C PRO A 210 -29.29 -34.18 40.55
N ALA A 211 -29.30 -33.77 39.31
CA ALA A 211 -28.13 -33.10 38.72
C ALA A 211 -27.62 -31.99 39.67
N PRO A 212 -26.31 -31.82 39.80
CA PRO A 212 -25.78 -30.73 40.63
C PRO A 212 -26.40 -29.43 40.12
N VAL A 213 -27.23 -28.84 40.98
CA VAL A 213 -27.80 -27.51 40.73
C VAL A 213 -26.59 -26.57 40.74
N GLU A 214 -26.24 -26.03 39.60
CA GLU A 214 -25.27 -24.94 39.56
C GLU A 214 -25.70 -23.88 40.54
N PRO A 215 -24.80 -23.36 41.37
CA PRO A 215 -25.15 -22.31 42.30
C PRO A 215 -25.66 -21.11 41.50
N VAL A 216 -26.96 -20.89 41.57
CA VAL A 216 -27.59 -19.70 41.00
C VAL A 216 -27.07 -18.54 41.81
N GLU A 217 -26.25 -17.71 41.21
CA GLU A 217 -25.77 -16.47 41.83
C GLU A 217 -26.99 -15.65 42.27
N PRO A 218 -27.04 -15.20 43.53
CA PRO A 218 -28.18 -14.47 44.02
C PRO A 218 -28.32 -13.14 43.27
N VAL A 219 -29.40 -12.98 42.52
CA VAL A 219 -29.74 -11.73 41.87
C VAL A 219 -30.29 -10.76 42.90
N GLY A 220 -29.62 -9.62 43.06
CA GLY A 220 -30.06 -8.57 43.96
C GLY A 220 -31.43 -8.01 43.57
N THR A 221 -32.37 -7.92 44.50
CA THR A 221 -33.72 -7.38 44.31
C THR A 221 -33.92 -5.99 44.93
N GLY A 222 -32.89 -5.45 45.58
CA GLY A 222 -32.96 -4.13 46.25
C GLY A 222 -33.14 -3.00 45.22
N VAL A 223 -34.08 -2.11 45.53
CA VAL A 223 -34.30 -0.87 44.77
C VAL A 223 -34.00 0.34 45.66
N PRO A 224 -33.55 1.47 45.13
CA PRO A 224 -33.35 2.68 45.90
C PRO A 224 -34.63 3.14 46.55
N GLY A 225 -34.59 3.42 47.87
CA GLY A 225 -35.71 3.96 48.62
C GLY A 225 -36.04 5.41 48.28
N ASP A 226 -36.97 6.01 49.07
CA ASP A 226 -37.29 7.43 48.93
C ASP A 226 -36.04 8.29 49.17
N LYS A 227 -35.86 9.34 48.38
CA LYS A 227 -34.72 10.27 48.46
C LYS A 227 -34.57 10.87 49.88
N LYS A 228 -35.67 10.97 50.65
CA LYS A 228 -35.66 11.42 52.04
C LYS A 228 -34.92 10.48 52.99
N LEU A 229 -34.72 9.23 52.61
CA LEU A 229 -33.99 8.22 53.38
C LEU A 229 -32.50 8.21 53.08
N GLU A 230 -32.02 9.05 52.13
CA GLU A 230 -30.60 9.19 51.81
C GLU A 230 -29.88 9.99 52.91
N GLY A 231 -28.67 9.57 53.25
CA GLY A 231 -27.84 10.18 54.28
C GLY A 231 -28.08 9.60 55.68
N ALA A 232 -27.55 10.26 56.70
CA ALA A 232 -27.69 9.83 58.11
C ALA A 232 -29.12 9.98 58.59
N GLN A 233 -29.75 8.89 58.97
CA GLN A 233 -31.11 8.85 59.52
C GLN A 233 -31.04 8.76 61.06
N THR A 234 -31.49 9.81 61.79
CA THR A 234 -31.47 9.82 63.21
C THR A 234 -32.90 9.63 63.73
N THR A 235 -33.20 8.48 64.34
CA THR A 235 -34.44 8.16 64.98
C THR A 235 -34.19 8.19 66.49
N GLN A 236 -34.79 9.12 67.20
CA GLN A 236 -34.70 9.24 68.67
C GLN A 236 -36.08 9.15 69.27
N ILE A 237 -36.39 8.01 69.87
CA ILE A 237 -37.71 7.77 70.46
C ILE A 237 -37.64 7.88 71.98
N VAL A 238 -38.53 8.67 72.51
CA VAL A 238 -38.74 8.79 73.95
C VAL A 238 -40.06 8.11 74.29
N VAL A 239 -40.01 7.24 75.30
CA VAL A 239 -41.21 6.55 75.88
C VAL A 239 -41.36 6.98 77.30
N GLU A 240 -42.55 7.45 77.68
CA GLU A 240 -42.89 7.85 78.98
C GLU A 240 -44.18 7.10 79.42
N LYS A 241 -44.13 6.46 80.58
CA LYS A 241 -45.29 5.83 81.16
C LYS A 241 -45.86 6.73 82.26
N ILE A 242 -47.14 7.06 82.15
CA ILE A 242 -47.83 8.03 83.03
C ILE A 242 -48.92 7.30 83.81
N ALA A 243 -48.89 7.44 85.08
CA ALA A 243 -49.91 6.90 85.98
C ALA A 243 -50.19 7.89 87.11
N PRO A 244 -51.38 7.84 87.77
CA PRO A 244 -51.66 8.60 89.00
C PRO A 244 -50.71 8.17 90.12
N LYS A 245 -50.34 9.10 90.99
CA LYS A 245 -49.49 8.81 92.17
C LYS A 245 -50.12 7.85 93.13
N GLU A 246 -51.46 7.97 93.31
CA GLU A 246 -52.29 7.14 94.20
C GLU A 246 -53.53 6.70 93.44
N ILE A 247 -53.92 5.46 93.62
CA ILE A 247 -55.17 4.88 93.11
C ILE A 247 -55.90 4.12 94.21
N LEU A 248 -57.22 4.05 94.12
CA LEU A 248 -58.02 3.38 95.08
C LEU A 248 -58.42 1.97 94.67
N VAL A 249 -58.37 1.01 95.63
CA VAL A 249 -58.84 -0.35 95.40
C VAL A 249 -60.28 -0.31 94.91
N ASP A 250 -60.69 -1.16 93.99
CA ASP A 250 -62.01 -1.28 93.37
C ASP A 250 -62.46 -0.02 92.57
N ARG A 251 -61.59 0.92 92.29
CA ARG A 251 -61.87 2.08 91.46
C ARG A 251 -61.04 2.08 90.20
N GLU A 252 -61.63 2.55 89.10
CA GLU A 252 -60.91 2.66 87.83
C GLU A 252 -59.77 3.67 87.94
N ALA A 253 -58.60 3.27 87.47
CA ALA A 253 -57.42 4.12 87.31
C ALA A 253 -56.92 4.09 85.85
N LYS A 254 -56.53 5.26 85.37
CA LYS A 254 -56.07 5.46 84.02
C LYS A 254 -54.53 5.46 83.96
N PHE A 255 -53.98 4.65 83.06
CA PHE A 255 -52.55 4.60 82.72
C PHE A 255 -52.38 5.03 81.28
N ALA A 256 -51.25 5.67 80.98
CA ALA A 256 -50.91 6.06 79.59
C ALA A 256 -49.46 5.78 79.29
N VAL A 257 -49.23 5.41 78.06
CA VAL A 257 -47.87 5.32 77.45
C VAL A 257 -47.75 6.37 76.36
N LYS A 258 -46.91 7.35 76.58
CA LYS A 258 -46.63 8.41 75.60
C LYS A 258 -45.36 8.12 74.89
N VAL A 259 -45.44 8.14 73.56
CA VAL A 259 -44.29 7.89 72.62
C VAL A 259 -44.06 9.16 71.80
N LYS A 260 -42.85 9.65 71.79
CA LYS A 260 -42.46 10.84 71.02
C LYS A 260 -41.22 10.59 70.20
N ASN A 261 -41.25 10.99 68.94
CA ASN A 261 -40.07 10.96 68.07
C ASN A 261 -39.38 12.33 68.07
N LEU A 262 -38.19 12.42 68.68
CA LEU A 262 -37.36 13.62 68.71
C LEU A 262 -36.34 13.64 67.58
N GLY A 263 -36.23 12.56 66.79
CA GLY A 263 -35.31 12.43 65.68
C GLY A 263 -35.80 13.16 64.46
N SER A 264 -34.90 13.25 63.47
CA SER A 264 -35.17 13.85 62.18
C SER A 264 -35.76 12.87 61.16
N ALA A 265 -35.69 11.57 61.42
CA ALA A 265 -36.24 10.52 60.57
C ALA A 265 -37.53 9.92 61.15
N PRO A 266 -38.46 9.46 60.30
CA PRO A 266 -39.64 8.75 60.74
C PRO A 266 -39.25 7.41 61.35
N ALA A 267 -39.86 7.07 62.49
CA ALA A 267 -39.80 5.72 63.04
C ALA A 267 -40.96 4.90 62.46
N ARG A 268 -40.62 3.71 61.98
CA ARG A 268 -41.56 2.82 61.32
C ARG A 268 -41.92 1.62 62.19
N ASN A 269 -43.13 1.12 61.98
CA ASN A 269 -43.57 -0.12 62.58
C ASN A 269 -43.37 -0.13 64.13
N LEU A 270 -43.67 1.00 64.78
CA LEU A 270 -43.59 1.07 66.25
C LEU A 270 -44.65 0.16 66.86
N VAL A 271 -44.24 -0.66 67.81
CA VAL A 271 -45.14 -1.52 68.58
C VAL A 271 -44.92 -1.24 70.04
N VAL A 272 -45.93 -0.68 70.67
CA VAL A 272 -46.01 -0.51 72.17
C VAL A 272 -46.59 -1.77 72.76
N ARG A 273 -45.88 -2.35 73.72
CA ARG A 273 -46.34 -3.50 74.53
C ARG A 273 -46.26 -3.14 75.95
N ASP A 274 -47.27 -3.59 76.70
CA ASP A 274 -47.32 -3.43 78.14
C ASP A 274 -47.81 -4.73 78.79
N VAL A 275 -47.64 -4.82 80.11
CA VAL A 275 -48.08 -5.96 80.91
C VAL A 275 -49.01 -5.45 81.98
N LEU A 276 -50.14 -6.14 82.22
CA LEU A 276 -51.09 -5.81 83.28
C LEU A 276 -50.40 -5.94 84.65
N PRO A 277 -50.41 -4.89 85.50
CA PRO A 277 -49.85 -4.98 86.84
C PRO A 277 -50.45 -6.13 87.63
N VAL A 278 -49.58 -6.81 88.41
CA VAL A 278 -50.04 -7.84 89.34
C VAL A 278 -50.99 -7.18 90.38
N GLY A 279 -52.09 -7.81 90.70
CA GLY A 279 -53.11 -7.24 91.62
C GLY A 279 -54.01 -6.23 90.93
N ALA A 280 -54.10 -6.22 89.60
CA ALA A 280 -55.03 -5.37 88.91
C ALA A 280 -55.85 -6.14 87.87
N ARG A 281 -57.03 -5.71 87.58
CA ARG A 281 -57.92 -6.22 86.53
C ARG A 281 -57.99 -5.21 85.41
N PHE A 282 -57.78 -5.67 84.17
CA PHE A 282 -57.91 -4.85 82.94
C PHE A 282 -59.38 -4.47 82.71
N VAL A 283 -59.62 -3.21 82.34
CA VAL A 283 -60.96 -2.70 82.02
C VAL A 283 -61.08 -2.49 80.50
N ALA A 284 -60.31 -1.62 80.01
CA ALA A 284 -60.30 -1.31 78.55
C ALA A 284 -59.04 -0.52 78.16
N ALA A 285 -58.71 -0.52 76.89
CA ALA A 285 -57.75 0.39 76.29
C ALA A 285 -58.46 1.36 75.35
N ASP A 286 -57.77 2.42 74.94
CA ASP A 286 -58.22 3.39 73.94
C ASP A 286 -58.54 2.77 72.61
N VAL A 287 -57.92 1.62 72.30
CA VAL A 287 -58.18 0.81 71.11
C VAL A 287 -58.86 -0.49 71.55
N ALA A 288 -60.10 -0.71 71.15
CA ALA A 288 -60.92 -1.85 71.56
C ALA A 288 -60.32 -3.24 71.27
N SER A 289 -59.42 -3.37 70.30
CA SER A 289 -58.74 -4.63 69.98
C SER A 289 -57.58 -4.96 70.92
N VAL A 290 -57.20 -4.04 71.81
CA VAL A 290 -56.11 -4.24 72.76
C VAL A 290 -56.69 -4.90 74.02
N VAL A 291 -56.37 -6.20 74.14
CA VAL A 291 -56.81 -7.04 75.23
C VAL A 291 -55.64 -7.86 75.76
N PRO A 292 -55.45 -7.96 77.09
CA PRO A 292 -54.39 -8.79 77.66
C PRO A 292 -54.54 -10.26 77.26
N ASN A 293 -53.47 -10.91 76.99
CA ASN A 293 -53.37 -12.37 76.75
C ASN A 293 -53.41 -13.10 78.16
N ALA A 294 -53.28 -14.42 78.08
CA ALA A 294 -53.25 -15.24 79.30
C ALA A 294 -52.12 -14.92 80.31
N ARG A 295 -51.04 -14.21 79.80
CA ARG A 295 -49.92 -13.77 80.63
C ARG A 295 -50.06 -12.31 81.13
N GLY A 296 -51.16 -11.68 80.80
CA GLY A 296 -51.38 -10.27 81.10
C GLY A 296 -50.70 -9.30 80.17
N GLU A 297 -50.07 -9.78 79.06
CA GLU A 297 -49.39 -8.96 78.07
C GLU A 297 -50.39 -8.45 77.06
N PHE A 298 -50.27 -7.20 76.64
CA PHE A 298 -51.04 -6.61 75.55
C PHE A 298 -50.21 -5.65 74.72
N ALA A 299 -50.60 -5.46 73.47
CA ALA A 299 -49.90 -4.61 72.56
C ALA A 299 -50.86 -3.79 71.70
N TRP A 300 -50.51 -2.57 71.43
CA TRP A 300 -51.21 -1.76 70.43
C TRP A 300 -50.83 -2.14 69.01
N PRO A 301 -51.77 -1.96 68.07
CA PRO A 301 -51.45 -2.19 66.66
C PRO A 301 -50.24 -1.38 66.24
N PRO A 302 -49.37 -1.94 65.29
CA PRO A 302 -48.23 -1.22 64.76
C PRO A 302 -48.61 0.13 64.14
N PHE A 303 -47.77 1.14 64.35
CA PHE A 303 -47.97 2.48 63.79
C PHE A 303 -46.64 3.13 63.38
N ASP A 304 -46.74 4.15 62.53
CA ASP A 304 -45.59 4.97 62.15
C ASP A 304 -45.64 6.30 62.94
N LEU A 305 -44.46 6.83 63.28
CA LEU A 305 -44.38 8.10 64.01
C LEU A 305 -43.43 9.05 63.25
N ALA A 306 -43.98 10.09 62.64
CA ALA A 306 -43.25 11.11 61.95
C ALA A 306 -42.23 11.85 62.83
N PRO A 307 -41.22 12.53 62.30
CA PRO A 307 -40.36 13.41 63.05
C PRO A 307 -41.16 14.43 63.85
N CYS A 308 -40.76 14.69 65.13
CA CYS A 308 -41.39 15.61 66.05
C CYS A 308 -42.84 15.27 66.42
N ALA A 309 -43.37 14.13 65.97
CA ALA A 309 -44.72 13.69 66.33
C ALA A 309 -44.74 12.94 67.67
N GLU A 310 -45.89 12.97 68.34
CA GLU A 310 -46.13 12.20 69.54
C GLU A 310 -47.45 11.47 69.43
N LYS A 311 -47.57 10.36 70.16
CA LYS A 311 -48.80 9.57 70.27
C LYS A 311 -48.90 9.01 71.68
N THR A 312 -50.09 9.09 72.25
CA THR A 312 -50.39 8.60 73.60
C THR A 312 -51.36 7.43 73.47
N PHE A 313 -51.09 6.38 74.20
CA PHE A 313 -51.87 5.16 74.28
C PHE A 313 -52.41 5.06 75.73
N GLU A 314 -53.71 4.83 75.89
CA GLU A 314 -54.35 4.85 77.19
C GLU A 314 -55.01 3.50 77.51
N TYR A 315 -54.91 3.08 78.74
CA TYR A 315 -55.67 1.94 79.27
C TYR A 315 -56.13 2.17 80.67
N ARG A 316 -57.14 1.43 81.06
CA ARG A 316 -57.81 1.53 82.41
C ARG A 316 -57.74 0.19 83.11
N ILE A 317 -57.44 0.24 84.42
CA ILE A 317 -57.37 -0.93 85.27
C ILE A 317 -58.16 -0.67 86.52
N ILE A 318 -58.53 -1.74 87.22
CA ILE A 318 -59.08 -1.69 88.59
C ILE A 318 -58.14 -2.48 89.51
N PRO A 319 -57.48 -1.85 90.53
CA PRO A 319 -56.68 -2.55 91.50
C PRO A 319 -57.59 -3.44 92.36
N THR A 320 -57.17 -4.67 92.68
CA THR A 320 -57.91 -5.65 93.42
C THR A 320 -57.36 -5.87 94.86
N GLN A 321 -56.20 -5.28 95.17
CA GLN A 321 -55.52 -5.40 96.44
C GLN A 321 -54.71 -4.13 96.75
N GLU A 322 -54.47 -3.91 98.09
CA GLU A 322 -53.59 -2.83 98.54
C GLU A 322 -52.11 -3.19 98.27
N GLY A 323 -51.30 -2.17 98.01
CA GLY A 323 -49.86 -2.33 97.77
C GLY A 323 -49.36 -1.54 96.58
N GLU A 324 -48.07 -1.64 96.31
CA GLU A 324 -47.43 -0.99 95.16
C GLU A 324 -47.66 -1.81 93.90
N ILE A 325 -48.29 -1.18 92.90
CA ILE A 325 -48.55 -1.83 91.60
C ILE A 325 -47.89 -1.05 90.45
N GLY A 326 -47.32 -1.77 89.47
CA GLY A 326 -46.69 -1.18 88.33
C GLY A 326 -46.42 -2.20 87.27
N SER A 327 -46.10 -1.73 86.07
CA SER A 327 -45.69 -2.56 84.94
C SER A 327 -44.72 -1.81 84.07
N VAL A 328 -44.02 -2.55 83.18
CA VAL A 328 -43.05 -2.00 82.25
C VAL A 328 -43.63 -2.03 80.84
N ALA A 329 -43.74 -0.84 80.26
CA ALA A 329 -44.05 -0.74 78.85
C ALA A 329 -42.75 -0.82 77.98
N THR A 330 -42.80 -1.61 76.92
CA THR A 330 -41.71 -1.76 75.98
C THR A 330 -42.13 -1.24 74.62
N LEU A 331 -41.14 -0.69 73.85
CA LEU A 331 -41.37 -0.20 72.54
C LEU A 331 -40.29 -0.82 71.58
N SER A 332 -40.77 -1.34 70.50
CA SER A 332 -39.90 -1.75 69.38
C SER A 332 -40.22 -0.91 68.12
N PHE A 333 -39.22 -0.60 67.31
CA PHE A 333 -39.40 0.12 66.07
C PHE A 333 -38.31 -0.28 65.03
N ALA A 334 -38.55 0.01 63.72
CA ALA A 334 -37.60 -0.11 62.62
C ALA A 334 -37.16 1.28 62.16
N ALA A 335 -35.87 1.39 61.79
CA ALA A 335 -35.32 2.56 61.13
C ALA A 335 -34.84 2.14 59.77
N GLU A 336 -35.07 2.98 58.78
CA GLU A 336 -34.73 2.72 57.38
C GLU A 336 -33.73 3.77 56.87
N ALA A 337 -32.70 3.34 56.08
CA ALA A 337 -31.81 4.22 55.37
C ALA A 337 -31.66 3.71 53.96
N SER A 338 -31.46 4.60 53.01
CA SER A 338 -31.28 4.28 51.60
C SER A 338 -30.03 4.93 51.07
N CYS A 339 -29.43 4.32 50.06
CA CYS A 339 -28.39 4.95 49.24
C CYS A 339 -28.75 4.81 47.76
N ARG A 340 -28.30 5.77 46.98
CA ARG A 340 -28.45 5.76 45.53
C ARG A 340 -27.10 6.00 44.92
N VAL A 341 -26.65 5.06 44.04
CA VAL A 341 -25.39 5.12 43.32
C VAL A 341 -25.69 5.06 41.83
N ARG A 342 -25.06 5.91 41.06
CA ARG A 342 -25.12 5.86 39.60
C ARG A 342 -24.02 4.97 39.11
N CYS A 343 -24.36 3.84 38.51
CA CYS A 343 -23.41 3.01 37.77
C CYS A 343 -23.19 3.59 36.39
N VAL A 344 -21.94 3.77 36.02
CA VAL A 344 -21.53 4.31 34.74
C VAL A 344 -20.53 3.37 34.09
N ARG A 345 -20.49 3.34 32.74
CA ARG A 345 -19.55 2.55 31.98
C ARG A 345 -18.88 3.44 30.94
N PRO A 346 -17.56 3.58 30.95
CA PRO A 346 -16.83 4.19 29.82
C PRO A 346 -16.86 3.26 28.60
N ALA A 347 -16.83 3.83 27.40
CA ALA A 347 -16.75 3.09 26.14
C ALA A 347 -15.97 3.91 25.12
N LEU A 348 -14.92 3.32 24.52
CA LEU A 348 -14.10 3.98 23.54
C LEU A 348 -14.58 3.70 22.13
N GLU A 349 -14.60 4.74 21.31
CA GLU A 349 -14.76 4.69 19.87
C GLU A 349 -13.57 5.39 19.21
N VAL A 350 -13.05 4.79 18.14
CA VAL A 350 -11.89 5.32 17.39
C VAL A 350 -12.26 5.42 15.93
N GLU A 351 -12.05 6.57 15.35
CA GLU A 351 -12.21 6.85 13.92
C GLU A 351 -10.87 7.31 13.35
N VAL A 352 -10.48 6.77 12.20
CA VAL A 352 -9.28 7.18 11.48
C VAL A 352 -9.68 7.67 10.10
N VAL A 353 -9.32 8.90 9.82
CA VAL A 353 -9.45 9.48 8.48
C VAL A 353 -8.06 9.54 7.87
N ALA A 354 -7.85 8.73 6.83
CA ALA A 354 -6.59 8.64 6.10
C ALA A 354 -6.87 8.53 4.60
N PRO A 355 -5.94 8.95 3.73
CA PRO A 355 -6.03 8.68 2.29
C PRO A 355 -5.88 7.17 2.04
N GLN A 356 -6.71 6.63 1.14
CA GLN A 356 -6.62 5.21 0.74
C GLN A 356 -5.43 4.95 -0.18
N GLU A 357 -4.96 5.98 -0.90
CA GLU A 357 -3.87 5.91 -1.85
C GLU A 357 -2.89 7.05 -1.61
N ALA A 358 -1.61 6.76 -1.79
CA ALA A 358 -0.53 7.73 -1.68
C ALA A 358 0.58 7.38 -2.69
N THR A 359 1.48 8.31 -2.95
CA THR A 359 2.63 8.09 -3.83
C THR A 359 3.89 7.91 -2.99
N LEU A 360 4.76 7.02 -3.41
CA LEU A 360 6.08 6.84 -2.80
C LEU A 360 6.80 8.19 -2.62
N GLY A 361 7.37 8.43 -1.43
CA GLY A 361 8.05 9.66 -1.05
C GLY A 361 7.14 10.79 -0.60
N SER A 362 5.82 10.71 -0.78
CA SER A 362 4.89 11.71 -0.28
C SER A 362 4.63 11.55 1.22
N ASN A 363 4.18 12.63 1.85
CA ASN A 363 3.64 12.60 3.20
C ASN A 363 2.13 12.39 3.12
N ILE A 364 1.60 11.62 4.06
CA ILE A 364 0.18 11.41 4.28
C ILE A 364 -0.20 11.88 5.68
N ASP A 365 -1.36 12.51 5.79
CA ASP A 365 -1.89 12.97 7.06
C ASP A 365 -3.03 12.03 7.50
N LEU A 366 -2.86 11.43 8.67
CA LEU A 366 -3.87 10.65 9.36
C LEU A 366 -4.48 11.49 10.46
N ASN A 367 -5.79 11.55 10.54
CA ASN A 367 -6.51 12.17 11.63
C ASN A 367 -7.20 11.10 12.47
N VAL A 368 -6.65 10.81 13.64
CA VAL A 368 -7.22 9.88 14.60
C VAL A 368 -8.13 10.62 15.56
N VAL A 369 -9.38 10.21 15.66
CA VAL A 369 -10.36 10.76 16.60
C VAL A 369 -10.71 9.68 17.61
N VAL A 370 -10.38 9.91 18.87
CA VAL A 370 -10.71 9.03 19.98
C VAL A 370 -11.86 9.66 20.76
N ALA A 371 -12.96 8.95 20.91
CA ALA A 371 -14.16 9.41 21.60
C ALA A 371 -14.54 8.47 22.76
N ASN A 372 -14.99 9.05 23.86
CA ASN A 372 -15.66 8.31 24.91
C ASN A 372 -17.18 8.41 24.72
N VAL A 373 -17.77 7.37 24.13
CA VAL A 373 -19.22 7.28 23.88
C VAL A 373 -19.98 6.66 25.05
N GLY A 374 -19.28 6.34 26.14
CA GLY A 374 -19.84 5.76 27.33
C GLY A 374 -20.52 6.79 28.24
N THR A 375 -21.02 6.32 29.40
CA THR A 375 -21.67 7.13 30.42
C THR A 375 -20.77 7.48 31.60
N GLY A 376 -19.56 6.88 31.66
CA GLY A 376 -18.51 7.14 32.64
C GLY A 376 -17.28 7.75 32.00
N ALA A 377 -16.42 8.39 32.78
CA ALA A 377 -15.15 8.89 32.33
C ALA A 377 -14.21 7.71 32.01
N ALA A 378 -13.51 7.78 30.88
CA ALA A 378 -12.41 6.86 30.53
C ALA A 378 -11.09 7.51 31.02
N THR A 379 -10.40 6.85 31.94
CA THR A 379 -9.16 7.33 32.55
C THR A 379 -7.95 6.63 31.93
N ASN A 380 -6.80 7.31 31.95
CA ASN A 380 -5.54 6.81 31.40
C ASN A 380 -5.66 6.35 29.94
N VAL A 381 -6.39 7.13 29.13
CA VAL A 381 -6.53 6.84 27.71
C VAL A 381 -5.20 7.09 27.01
N ALA A 382 -4.70 6.07 26.32
CA ALA A 382 -3.47 6.12 25.52
C ALA A 382 -3.73 5.57 24.13
N LEU A 383 -3.12 6.20 23.13
CA LEU A 383 -3.10 5.76 21.73
C LEU A 383 -1.70 5.24 21.40
N LEU A 384 -1.60 3.97 21.07
CA LEU A 384 -0.41 3.31 20.58
C LEU A 384 -0.56 3.05 19.08
N GLU A 385 0.38 3.54 18.30
CA GLU A 385 0.45 3.29 16.87
C GLU A 385 1.71 2.50 16.53
N THR A 386 1.56 1.44 15.76
CA THR A 386 2.67 0.68 15.20
C THR A 386 2.72 0.94 13.70
N ILE A 387 3.76 1.68 13.29
CA ILE A 387 3.95 2.11 11.90
C ILE A 387 4.54 0.94 11.12
N PRO A 388 3.89 0.51 10.01
CA PRO A 388 4.40 -0.56 9.16
C PRO A 388 5.60 -0.11 8.33
N ASP A 389 6.39 -1.08 7.83
CA ASP A 389 7.63 -0.84 7.07
C ASP A 389 7.45 0.04 5.81
N GLY A 390 6.23 0.07 5.25
CA GLY A 390 5.88 0.93 4.09
C GLY A 390 5.77 2.42 4.42
N LEU A 391 5.66 2.75 5.70
CA LEU A 391 5.48 4.11 6.21
C LEU A 391 6.58 4.47 7.21
N ARG A 392 6.79 5.76 7.42
CA ARG A 392 7.83 6.27 8.32
C ARG A 392 7.37 7.50 9.07
N HIS A 393 7.67 7.56 10.37
CA HIS A 393 7.52 8.77 11.18
C HIS A 393 8.88 9.21 11.75
N PRO A 394 9.14 10.52 11.89
CA PRO A 394 10.41 11.01 12.44
C PRO A 394 10.73 10.51 13.85
N SER A 395 9.72 10.27 14.68
CA SER A 395 9.86 9.79 16.07
C SER A 395 10.07 8.27 16.20
N GLY A 396 10.04 7.50 15.11
CA GLY A 396 10.27 6.06 15.14
C GLY A 396 9.10 5.23 14.65
N ALA A 397 9.21 3.90 14.84
CA ALA A 397 8.22 2.92 14.37
C ALA A 397 7.04 2.70 15.34
N VAL A 398 7.15 3.16 16.57
CA VAL A 398 6.10 3.06 17.58
C VAL A 398 5.86 4.43 18.18
N LEU A 399 4.63 4.89 18.10
CA LEU A 399 4.21 6.18 18.67
C LEU A 399 3.26 5.91 19.82
N ASP A 400 3.53 6.53 20.96
CA ASP A 400 2.70 6.48 22.18
C ASP A 400 2.22 7.87 22.52
N HIS A 401 0.91 8.06 22.49
CA HIS A 401 0.26 9.33 22.79
C HIS A 401 -0.66 9.18 24.01
N ALA A 402 -0.25 9.73 25.14
CA ALA A 402 -1.09 9.82 26.32
C ALA A 402 -2.20 10.86 26.12
N LEU A 403 -3.44 10.39 26.04
CA LEU A 403 -4.62 11.24 25.88
C LEU A 403 -5.20 11.68 27.22
N GLY A 404 -4.82 10.99 28.33
CA GLY A 404 -5.31 11.27 29.68
C GLY A 404 -6.76 10.85 29.89
N THR A 405 -7.57 11.66 30.57
CA THR A 405 -8.98 11.33 30.86
C THR A 405 -9.88 11.93 29.78
N LEU A 406 -10.83 11.12 29.31
CA LEU A 406 -11.93 11.54 28.43
C LEU A 406 -13.25 11.47 29.20
N ALA A 407 -13.90 12.62 29.39
CA ALA A 407 -15.25 12.70 29.94
C ALA A 407 -16.28 12.03 29.01
N PRO A 408 -17.45 11.64 29.49
CA PRO A 408 -18.54 11.15 28.64
C PRO A 408 -18.87 12.12 27.51
N GLY A 409 -18.82 11.64 26.24
CA GLY A 409 -19.04 12.43 25.05
C GLY A 409 -17.85 13.25 24.57
N GLU A 410 -16.72 13.25 25.30
CA GLU A 410 -15.51 13.97 24.90
C GLU A 410 -14.80 13.25 23.76
N LYS A 411 -14.25 14.06 22.83
CA LYS A 411 -13.46 13.59 21.69
C LYS A 411 -12.11 14.30 21.67
N LYS A 412 -11.05 13.55 21.41
CA LYS A 412 -9.71 14.09 21.18
C LYS A 412 -9.22 13.72 19.78
N ARG A 413 -8.56 14.66 19.10
CA ARG A 413 -7.97 14.45 17.79
C ARG A 413 -6.45 14.39 17.92
N VAL A 414 -5.86 13.41 17.26
CA VAL A 414 -4.42 13.24 17.15
C VAL A 414 -4.07 13.27 15.66
N PRO A 415 -3.50 14.38 15.16
CA PRO A 415 -2.99 14.41 13.80
C PRO A 415 -1.63 13.69 13.74
N LEU A 416 -1.44 12.85 12.74
CA LEU A 416 -0.22 12.09 12.50
C LEU A 416 0.18 12.28 11.04
N THR A 417 1.45 12.59 10.77
CA THR A 417 1.97 12.74 9.41
C THR A 417 3.01 11.65 9.18
N LEU A 418 2.74 10.75 8.24
CA LEU A 418 3.61 9.64 7.88
C LEU A 418 4.17 9.82 6.47
N GLN A 419 5.43 9.46 6.27
CA GLN A 419 6.07 9.45 4.96
C GLN A 419 5.97 8.05 4.33
N CYS A 420 5.57 7.98 3.07
CA CYS A 420 5.55 6.74 2.30
C CYS A 420 6.98 6.40 1.84
N VAL A 421 7.53 5.28 2.30
CA VAL A 421 8.94 4.90 2.06
C VAL A 421 9.11 3.62 1.24
N ALA A 422 8.08 2.79 1.13
CA ALA A 422 8.08 1.61 0.28
C ALA A 422 6.75 1.47 -0.48
N PRO A 423 6.76 0.97 -1.72
CA PRO A 423 5.54 0.78 -2.50
C PRO A 423 4.77 -0.47 -2.07
N GLY A 424 3.47 -0.46 -2.33
CA GLY A 424 2.57 -1.58 -2.08
C GLY A 424 1.49 -1.26 -1.06
N ALA A 425 0.62 -2.25 -0.81
CA ALA A 425 -0.40 -2.15 0.22
C ALA A 425 0.25 -2.26 1.61
N THR A 426 -0.05 -1.31 2.46
CA THR A 426 0.44 -1.27 3.84
C THR A 426 -0.73 -1.10 4.80
N VAL A 427 -0.67 -1.76 5.95
CA VAL A 427 -1.71 -1.72 6.97
C VAL A 427 -1.16 -1.03 8.21
N ASN A 428 -1.71 0.12 8.53
CA ASN A 428 -1.39 0.86 9.74
C ASN A 428 -2.28 0.41 10.88
N ASN A 429 -1.69 0.06 12.01
CA ASN A 429 -2.36 -0.46 13.20
C ASN A 429 -2.33 0.56 14.34
N LEU A 430 -3.52 0.91 14.82
CA LEU A 430 -3.69 1.77 15.98
C LEU A 430 -4.45 1.02 17.08
N VAL A 431 -3.98 1.15 18.30
CA VAL A 431 -4.58 0.56 19.49
C VAL A 431 -4.84 1.67 20.51
N VAL A 432 -6.08 1.80 20.95
CA VAL A 432 -6.43 2.72 22.05
C VAL A 432 -6.78 1.90 23.27
N THR A 433 -6.17 2.24 24.38
CA THR A 433 -6.37 1.59 25.68
C THR A 433 -6.81 2.59 26.72
N ALA A 434 -7.51 2.13 27.77
CA ALA A 434 -7.82 2.90 28.98
C ALA A 434 -7.99 1.96 30.16
N ASP A 435 -8.15 2.52 31.36
CA ASP A 435 -8.43 1.73 32.57
C ASP A 435 -9.68 0.88 32.42
N GLY A 436 -9.72 -0.25 33.15
CA GLY A 436 -10.84 -1.19 33.12
C GLY A 436 -10.82 -2.10 31.89
N ASP A 437 -9.62 -2.43 31.41
CA ASP A 437 -9.36 -3.31 30.25
C ASP A 437 -10.03 -2.83 28.94
N LEU A 438 -10.31 -1.54 28.87
CA LEU A 438 -10.82 -0.94 27.63
C LEU A 438 -9.73 -0.96 26.57
N ARG A 439 -10.00 -1.65 25.47
CA ARG A 439 -9.12 -1.75 24.31
C ARG A 439 -9.92 -1.63 23.03
N LYS A 440 -9.49 -0.78 22.14
CA LYS A 440 -10.03 -0.66 20.79
C LYS A 440 -8.88 -0.68 19.80
N GLU A 441 -9.01 -1.49 18.78
CA GLU A 441 -8.02 -1.63 17.71
C GLU A 441 -8.67 -1.28 16.39
N ILE A 442 -7.94 -0.54 15.55
CA ILE A 442 -8.37 -0.15 14.23
C ILE A 442 -7.20 -0.31 13.24
N GLN A 443 -7.50 -0.81 12.06
CA GLN A 443 -6.56 -1.00 10.97
C GLN A 443 -6.96 -0.11 9.81
N THR A 444 -5.96 0.52 9.19
CA THR A 444 -6.17 1.37 8.02
C THR A 444 -5.26 0.89 6.91
N GLU A 445 -5.84 0.50 5.79
CA GLU A 445 -5.10 0.12 4.60
C GLU A 445 -4.79 1.36 3.76
N ILE A 446 -3.54 1.46 3.32
CA ILE A 446 -3.04 2.54 2.47
C ILE A 446 -2.26 1.90 1.34
N LEU A 447 -2.63 2.18 0.10
CA LEU A 447 -1.91 1.73 -1.08
C LEU A 447 -0.87 2.79 -1.47
N VAL A 448 0.41 2.47 -1.30
CA VAL A 448 1.51 3.33 -1.75
C VAL A 448 1.88 2.97 -3.18
N ARG A 449 1.57 3.85 -4.10
CA ARG A 449 1.87 3.73 -5.53
C ARG A 449 3.27 4.22 -5.84
N ALA A 450 3.95 3.55 -6.77
CA ALA A 450 5.29 3.95 -7.19
C ALA A 450 5.50 3.75 -8.69
N PRO A 451 6.36 4.57 -9.33
CA PRO A 451 6.81 4.33 -10.68
C PRO A 451 7.77 3.15 -10.72
N LYS A 452 7.79 2.42 -11.84
CA LYS A 452 8.73 1.34 -12.12
C LYS A 452 9.16 1.40 -13.59
N LEU A 453 10.43 1.65 -13.83
CA LEU A 453 10.97 1.69 -15.18
C LEU A 453 11.29 0.29 -15.69
N GLU A 454 10.94 0.05 -16.94
CA GLU A 454 11.38 -1.08 -17.75
C GLU A 454 11.97 -0.53 -19.05
N LEU A 455 13.17 -1.01 -19.40
CA LEU A 455 13.91 -0.55 -20.57
C LEU A 455 14.15 -1.72 -21.52
N SER A 456 14.10 -1.44 -22.82
CA SER A 456 14.47 -2.42 -23.84
C SER A 456 15.23 -1.77 -25.00
N ILE A 457 16.08 -2.55 -25.67
CA ILE A 457 16.84 -2.17 -26.87
C ILE A 457 16.46 -3.12 -27.98
N ASP A 458 15.88 -2.59 -29.05
CA ASP A 458 15.60 -3.31 -30.27
C ASP A 458 16.51 -2.82 -31.41
N GLY A 459 16.97 -3.71 -32.30
CA GLY A 459 17.85 -3.42 -33.40
C GLY A 459 18.72 -4.60 -33.80
N ALA A 460 19.55 -4.40 -34.81
CA ALA A 460 20.37 -5.46 -35.40
C ALA A 460 21.33 -6.08 -34.37
N GLU A 461 21.39 -7.41 -34.34
CA GLU A 461 22.36 -8.18 -33.55
C GLU A 461 23.74 -8.18 -34.23
N THR A 462 23.77 -8.11 -35.57
CA THR A 462 24.99 -8.06 -36.35
C THR A 462 24.97 -6.79 -37.22
N PRO A 463 25.36 -5.63 -36.67
CA PRO A 463 25.53 -4.42 -37.48
C PRO A 463 26.78 -4.51 -38.34
N TYR A 464 26.73 -3.91 -39.52
CA TYR A 464 27.85 -3.99 -40.48
C TYR A 464 28.75 -2.76 -40.39
N LEU A 465 30.05 -3.02 -40.49
CA LEU A 465 31.09 -2.00 -40.49
C LEU A 465 30.81 -0.93 -41.58
N GLU A 466 30.98 0.35 -41.22
CA GLU A 466 30.75 1.53 -42.09
C GLU A 466 29.27 1.71 -42.52
N ARG A 467 28.32 0.95 -41.97
CA ARG A 467 26.90 1.13 -42.24
C ARG A 467 26.19 1.67 -41.03
N GLN A 468 25.37 2.68 -41.25
CA GLN A 468 24.52 3.22 -40.19
C GLN A 468 23.50 2.17 -39.73
N THR A 469 23.40 2.00 -38.42
CA THR A 469 22.47 1.09 -37.77
C THR A 469 21.68 1.87 -36.76
N THR A 470 20.35 1.76 -36.82
CA THR A 470 19.44 2.42 -35.87
C THR A 470 18.94 1.41 -34.86
N TYR A 471 19.08 1.76 -33.61
CA TYR A 471 18.53 1.05 -32.47
C TYR A 471 17.30 1.81 -31.92
N ARG A 472 16.25 1.08 -31.59
CA ARG A 472 15.08 1.61 -30.87
C ARG A 472 15.22 1.31 -29.40
N LEU A 473 15.28 2.36 -28.61
CA LEU A 473 15.38 2.31 -27.17
C LEU A 473 14.00 2.63 -26.61
N LYS A 474 13.42 1.70 -25.88
CA LYS A 474 12.10 1.88 -25.29
C LYS A 474 12.23 2.02 -23.79
N ALA A 475 11.59 3.05 -23.25
CA ALA A 475 11.42 3.25 -21.82
C ALA A 475 9.92 3.18 -21.49
N ALA A 476 9.54 2.26 -20.61
CA ALA A 476 8.17 2.07 -20.16
C ALA A 476 8.09 2.24 -18.65
N ASN A 477 7.05 2.92 -18.20
CA ASN A 477 6.70 2.95 -16.78
C ASN A 477 5.63 1.89 -16.52
N VAL A 478 6.04 0.72 -16.06
CA VAL A 478 5.15 -0.39 -15.71
C VAL A 478 4.64 -0.32 -14.27
N GLY A 479 4.98 0.75 -13.57
CA GLY A 479 4.47 1.05 -12.23
C GLY A 479 3.06 1.64 -12.28
N ASP A 480 2.54 1.93 -11.10
CA ASP A 480 1.18 2.44 -10.87
C ASP A 480 1.14 3.93 -10.49
N ALA A 481 2.29 4.61 -10.46
CA ALA A 481 2.43 6.05 -10.33
C ALA A 481 3.25 6.63 -11.49
N ALA A 482 3.09 7.93 -11.78
CA ALA A 482 3.88 8.63 -12.78
C ALA A 482 5.35 8.74 -12.34
N ALA A 483 6.27 8.44 -13.26
CA ALA A 483 7.69 8.68 -13.09
C ALA A 483 8.02 10.12 -13.51
N LYS A 484 8.55 10.93 -12.60
CA LYS A 484 8.92 12.31 -12.85
C LYS A 484 10.44 12.45 -12.91
N ASP A 485 10.91 13.47 -13.65
CA ASP A 485 12.34 13.83 -13.75
C ASP A 485 13.23 12.63 -14.09
N VAL A 486 12.78 11.80 -15.05
CA VAL A 486 13.50 10.61 -15.49
C VAL A 486 14.63 11.02 -16.43
N LYS A 487 15.86 10.59 -16.12
CA LYS A 487 17.05 10.77 -16.96
C LYS A 487 17.38 9.45 -17.60
N LEU A 488 17.38 9.44 -18.93
CA LEU A 488 17.78 8.28 -19.73
C LEU A 488 19.19 8.51 -20.28
N VAL A 489 19.99 7.45 -20.34
CA VAL A 489 21.36 7.48 -20.86
C VAL A 489 21.60 6.25 -21.70
N ALA A 490 22.13 6.45 -22.91
CA ALA A 490 22.65 5.38 -23.75
C ALA A 490 24.16 5.51 -23.88
N GLU A 491 24.91 4.52 -23.40
CA GLU A 491 26.36 4.45 -23.50
C GLU A 491 26.73 3.84 -24.87
N ILE A 492 27.47 4.60 -25.67
CA ILE A 492 27.86 4.19 -27.02
C ILE A 492 29.10 3.29 -26.94
N PRO A 493 29.03 2.07 -27.50
CA PRO A 493 30.12 1.13 -27.43
C PRO A 493 31.39 1.64 -28.12
N THR A 494 32.55 1.20 -27.63
CA THR A 494 33.83 1.41 -28.32
C THR A 494 33.79 0.68 -29.65
N GLY A 495 34.34 1.33 -30.70
CA GLY A 495 34.27 0.76 -32.08
C GLY A 495 33.00 1.16 -32.82
N THR A 496 32.22 2.11 -32.28
CA THR A 496 31.12 2.78 -32.98
C THR A 496 31.22 4.29 -32.85
N THR A 497 30.62 5.02 -33.77
CA THR A 497 30.50 6.48 -33.74
C THR A 497 29.03 6.87 -33.70
N PHE A 498 28.71 7.92 -32.93
CA PHE A 498 27.39 8.52 -32.88
C PHE A 498 27.06 9.22 -34.20
N VAL A 499 25.84 9.04 -34.68
CA VAL A 499 25.32 9.73 -35.87
C VAL A 499 24.21 10.69 -35.47
N SER A 500 23.17 10.16 -34.89
CA SER A 500 22.00 10.96 -34.46
C SER A 500 21.19 10.26 -33.37
N ALA A 501 20.45 11.07 -32.63
CA ALA A 501 19.43 10.62 -31.71
C ALA A 501 18.21 11.54 -31.85
N ASN A 502 17.01 10.97 -31.79
CA ASN A 502 15.78 11.75 -31.80
C ASN A 502 15.40 12.23 -30.38
N ASN A 503 14.25 12.86 -30.24
CA ASN A 503 13.66 13.31 -28.97
C ASN A 503 14.61 14.17 -28.11
N LEU A 504 15.34 15.10 -28.74
CA LEU A 504 16.28 16.03 -28.09
C LEU A 504 17.43 15.34 -27.34
N GLY A 505 17.85 14.17 -27.80
CA GLY A 505 19.00 13.47 -27.22
C GLY A 505 20.30 14.27 -27.39
N VAL A 506 21.00 14.49 -26.29
CA VAL A 506 22.25 15.25 -26.23
C VAL A 506 23.43 14.29 -26.12
N TYR A 507 24.23 14.24 -27.16
CA TYR A 507 25.47 13.45 -27.17
C TYR A 507 26.61 14.21 -26.48
N LYS A 508 27.27 13.54 -25.52
CA LYS A 508 28.49 14.02 -24.86
C LYS A 508 29.67 13.14 -25.23
N ALA A 509 30.66 13.73 -25.93
CA ALA A 509 31.82 13.00 -26.41
C ALA A 509 32.73 12.50 -25.29
N GLU A 510 32.82 13.24 -24.18
CA GLU A 510 33.66 12.90 -23.04
C GLU A 510 33.24 11.58 -22.38
N THR A 511 31.93 11.36 -22.27
CA THR A 511 31.34 10.14 -21.66
C THR A 511 30.94 9.11 -22.71
N ARG A 512 31.02 9.48 -24.01
CA ARG A 512 30.52 8.66 -25.15
C ARG A 512 29.07 8.23 -24.95
N SER A 513 28.22 9.11 -24.40
CA SER A 513 26.85 8.78 -24.05
C SER A 513 25.89 9.81 -24.60
N VAL A 514 24.67 9.37 -24.86
CA VAL A 514 23.52 10.23 -25.20
C VAL A 514 22.60 10.31 -24.01
N TYR A 515 22.16 11.51 -23.70
CA TYR A 515 21.31 11.82 -22.56
C TYR A 515 19.96 12.36 -23.02
N TRP A 516 18.89 11.95 -22.37
CA TRP A 516 17.55 12.49 -22.53
C TRP A 516 16.96 12.78 -21.15
N ASP A 517 16.27 13.89 -21.02
CA ASP A 517 15.54 14.28 -19.84
C ASP A 517 14.04 14.18 -20.13
N LEU A 518 13.33 13.32 -19.40
CA LEU A 518 11.89 13.18 -19.46
C LEU A 518 11.29 13.85 -18.20
N ALA A 519 10.48 14.89 -18.42
CA ALA A 519 9.82 15.56 -17.29
C ALA A 519 8.83 14.64 -16.58
N GLU A 520 8.07 13.85 -17.35
CA GLU A 520 7.09 12.92 -16.80
C GLU A 520 6.84 11.74 -17.74
N LEU A 521 6.75 10.53 -17.19
CA LEU A 521 6.28 9.33 -17.86
C LEU A 521 5.11 8.75 -17.06
N PRO A 522 3.86 8.92 -17.50
CA PRO A 522 2.68 8.44 -16.79
C PRO A 522 2.70 6.93 -16.53
N ALA A 523 1.94 6.49 -15.53
CA ALA A 523 1.76 5.07 -15.25
C ALA A 523 1.24 4.33 -16.49
N GLY A 524 1.83 3.19 -16.82
CA GLY A 524 1.49 2.39 -18.00
C GLY A 524 1.92 2.98 -19.35
N ALA A 525 2.54 4.17 -19.38
CA ALA A 525 3.01 4.80 -20.62
C ALA A 525 4.41 4.29 -21.03
N ALA A 526 4.66 4.34 -22.33
CA ALA A 526 5.98 4.02 -22.90
C ALA A 526 6.37 5.06 -23.95
N GLY A 527 7.66 5.35 -24.02
CA GLY A 527 8.26 6.19 -25.05
C GLY A 527 9.32 5.40 -25.84
N GLU A 528 9.46 5.69 -27.12
CA GLU A 528 10.50 5.14 -27.97
C GLU A 528 11.45 6.24 -28.43
N ILE A 529 12.72 5.90 -28.45
CA ILE A 529 13.83 6.77 -28.85
C ILE A 529 14.61 6.04 -29.93
N GLU A 530 15.02 6.72 -30.97
CA GLU A 530 15.89 6.17 -32.00
C GLU A 530 17.31 6.69 -31.80
N LEU A 531 18.26 5.76 -31.76
CA LEU A 531 19.69 6.00 -31.68
C LEU A 531 20.36 5.40 -32.91
N THR A 532 21.00 6.23 -33.74
CA THR A 532 21.71 5.79 -34.91
C THR A 532 23.22 5.87 -34.69
N LEU A 533 23.89 4.74 -34.92
CA LEU A 533 25.32 4.55 -34.76
C LEU A 533 25.95 4.06 -36.06
N THR A 534 27.23 4.35 -36.26
CA THR A 534 28.03 3.75 -37.33
C THR A 534 29.17 2.94 -36.74
N PRO A 535 29.21 1.62 -36.97
CA PRO A 535 30.33 0.77 -36.57
C PRO A 535 31.61 1.16 -37.31
N THR A 536 32.72 1.25 -36.57
CA THR A 536 34.05 1.62 -37.10
C THR A 536 35.10 0.55 -36.89
N LYS A 537 34.80 -0.51 -36.12
CA LYS A 537 35.69 -1.63 -35.83
C LYS A 537 34.88 -2.92 -35.74
N ILE A 538 35.36 -3.99 -36.35
CA ILE A 538 34.79 -5.35 -36.28
C ILE A 538 35.01 -5.92 -34.87
N GLY A 539 34.08 -6.73 -34.42
CA GLY A 539 34.10 -7.50 -33.17
C GLY A 539 32.94 -7.17 -32.23
N ALA A 540 32.99 -7.77 -31.06
CA ALA A 540 31.95 -7.62 -30.06
C ALA A 540 31.84 -6.18 -29.53
N ALA A 541 30.64 -5.70 -29.43
CA ALA A 541 30.31 -4.38 -28.89
C ALA A 541 29.10 -4.46 -27.99
N ARG A 542 29.04 -3.60 -26.96
CA ARG A 542 28.00 -3.60 -25.94
C ARG A 542 27.33 -2.24 -25.86
N LEU A 543 26.03 -2.20 -26.17
CA LEU A 543 25.19 -1.02 -26.02
C LEU A 543 24.45 -1.12 -24.69
N THR A 544 24.64 -0.12 -23.83
CA THR A 544 23.97 -0.02 -22.52
C THR A 544 22.94 1.09 -22.58
N PHE A 545 21.73 0.83 -22.11
CA PHE A 545 20.68 1.83 -21.96
C PHE A 545 20.19 1.82 -20.52
N GLY A 546 20.34 2.95 -19.84
CA GLY A 546 19.98 3.14 -18.43
C GLY A 546 18.97 4.25 -18.24
N GLY A 547 18.20 4.15 -17.17
CA GLY A 547 17.27 5.17 -16.72
C GLY A 547 17.37 5.36 -15.21
N THR A 548 17.33 6.60 -14.76
CA THR A 548 17.34 6.97 -13.34
C THR A 548 16.30 8.04 -13.07
N GLY A 549 15.76 8.07 -11.88
CA GLY A 549 14.81 9.07 -11.42
C GLY A 549 14.87 9.27 -9.91
N PRO A 550 14.04 10.15 -9.36
CA PRO A 550 13.93 10.37 -7.93
C PRO A 550 13.56 9.09 -7.17
N LEU A 551 13.77 9.10 -5.84
CA LEU A 551 13.40 8.04 -4.90
C LEU A 551 14.03 6.67 -5.23
N GLY A 552 15.20 6.66 -5.87
CA GLY A 552 15.91 5.44 -6.21
C GLY A 552 15.35 4.70 -7.43
N LEU A 553 14.53 5.36 -8.23
CA LEU A 553 14.03 4.79 -9.49
C LEU A 553 15.20 4.54 -10.44
N THR A 554 15.48 3.28 -10.77
CA THR A 554 16.57 2.89 -11.67
C THR A 554 16.15 1.72 -12.53
N ALA A 555 16.63 1.70 -13.77
CA ALA A 555 16.55 0.55 -14.66
C ALA A 555 17.74 0.56 -15.59
N GLN A 556 18.20 -0.62 -16.06
CA GLN A 556 19.27 -0.76 -17.01
C GLN A 556 19.04 -2.00 -17.87
N VAL A 557 19.37 -1.88 -19.15
CA VAL A 557 19.36 -2.98 -20.11
C VAL A 557 20.61 -2.93 -20.95
N VAL A 558 21.10 -4.06 -21.36
CA VAL A 558 22.30 -4.22 -22.16
C VAL A 558 21.97 -5.05 -23.40
N LYS A 559 22.48 -4.63 -24.55
CA LYS A 559 22.44 -5.39 -25.80
C LYS A 559 23.87 -5.64 -26.31
N ASP A 560 24.26 -6.89 -26.34
CA ASP A 560 25.51 -7.32 -26.98
C ASP A 560 25.27 -7.50 -28.46
N VAL A 561 26.17 -6.97 -29.28
CA VAL A 561 26.11 -7.03 -30.73
C VAL A 561 27.46 -7.45 -31.27
N GLU A 562 27.47 -8.18 -32.38
CA GLU A 562 28.68 -8.59 -33.08
C GLU A 562 28.82 -7.81 -34.39
N ILE A 563 29.75 -6.86 -34.40
CA ILE A 563 30.00 -6.04 -35.61
C ILE A 563 30.77 -6.86 -36.59
N ASP A 564 30.21 -7.08 -37.79
CA ASP A 564 30.87 -7.78 -38.89
C ASP A 564 31.04 -6.87 -40.11
N GLY A 565 31.86 -7.28 -41.03
CA GLY A 565 32.04 -6.64 -42.33
C GLY A 565 31.20 -7.31 -43.40
N LEU A 566 30.94 -6.58 -44.48
CA LEU A 566 30.33 -7.14 -45.67
C LEU A 566 31.36 -7.23 -46.79
N PRO A 567 31.61 -8.40 -47.39
CA PRO A 567 32.33 -8.50 -48.63
C PRO A 567 31.50 -7.89 -49.76
N ALA A 568 32.13 -7.20 -50.69
CA ALA A 568 31.47 -6.61 -51.86
C ALA A 568 32.39 -6.75 -53.09
N LEU A 569 32.45 -7.97 -53.58
CA LEU A 569 33.26 -8.31 -54.70
C LEU A 569 32.58 -7.86 -56.02
N SER A 570 33.34 -7.24 -56.87
CA SER A 570 32.93 -6.81 -58.22
C SER A 570 34.08 -7.00 -59.18
N TYR A 571 33.81 -7.06 -60.46
CA TYR A 571 34.88 -7.04 -61.42
C TYR A 571 34.59 -6.13 -62.60
N ALA A 572 35.65 -5.64 -63.17
CA ALA A 572 35.63 -4.84 -64.39
C ALA A 572 36.56 -5.47 -65.43
N VAL A 573 36.16 -5.50 -66.66
CA VAL A 573 36.94 -5.95 -67.75
C VAL A 573 37.19 -4.78 -68.68
N LYS A 574 38.48 -4.55 -69.07
CA LYS A 574 38.89 -3.60 -70.10
C LYS A 574 39.51 -4.37 -71.20
N THR A 575 39.09 -4.11 -72.39
CA THR A 575 39.59 -4.78 -73.63
C THR A 575 40.26 -3.75 -74.51
N SER A 576 41.50 -4.04 -74.94
CA SER A 576 42.24 -3.12 -75.76
C SER A 576 43.23 -3.90 -76.68
N PRO A 577 43.29 -3.57 -77.95
CA PRO A 577 42.42 -2.67 -78.68
C PRO A 577 41.08 -3.32 -79.04
N ASN A 578 40.02 -2.51 -79.14
CA ASN A 578 38.71 -2.93 -79.64
C ASN A 578 38.14 -1.79 -80.51
N PRO A 579 37.99 -1.97 -81.85
CA PRO A 579 38.19 -3.18 -82.64
C PRO A 579 39.67 -3.54 -82.84
N VAL A 580 39.95 -4.80 -83.27
CA VAL A 580 41.29 -5.34 -83.47
C VAL A 580 41.40 -5.99 -84.82
N GLU A 581 42.61 -5.94 -85.47
CA GLU A 581 42.95 -6.63 -86.74
C GLU A 581 43.17 -8.12 -86.44
N ILE A 582 42.74 -8.97 -87.37
CA ILE A 582 42.96 -10.42 -87.30
C ILE A 582 44.43 -10.77 -87.06
N GLY A 583 44.73 -11.68 -86.17
CA GLY A 583 46.10 -12.11 -85.83
C GLY A 583 46.86 -11.15 -84.92
N LYS A 584 46.28 -10.01 -84.52
CA LYS A 584 46.88 -9.11 -83.56
C LYS A 584 46.41 -9.46 -82.11
N GLU A 585 47.24 -9.06 -81.16
CA GLU A 585 46.97 -9.31 -79.73
C GLU A 585 45.87 -8.40 -79.20
N ILE A 586 45.01 -8.99 -78.43
CA ILE A 586 43.99 -8.34 -77.58
C ILE A 586 44.42 -8.54 -76.16
N VAL A 587 44.32 -7.51 -75.36
CA VAL A 587 44.57 -7.58 -73.93
C VAL A 587 43.25 -7.37 -73.17
N TYR A 588 42.87 -8.36 -72.39
CA TYR A 588 41.79 -8.24 -71.40
C TYR A 588 42.43 -7.97 -70.04
N GLU A 589 42.19 -6.79 -69.50
CA GLU A 589 42.54 -6.44 -68.12
C GLU A 589 41.30 -6.64 -67.24
N ILE A 590 41.32 -7.67 -66.38
CA ILE A 590 40.25 -8.05 -65.54
C ILE A 590 40.65 -7.67 -64.12
N GLN A 591 39.98 -6.70 -63.54
CA GLN A 591 40.20 -6.25 -62.17
C GLN A 591 39.09 -6.78 -61.26
N LEU A 592 39.44 -7.65 -60.34
CA LEU A 592 38.53 -8.11 -59.24
C LEU A 592 38.77 -7.20 -58.06
N ALA A 593 37.76 -6.41 -57.69
CA ALA A 593 37.85 -5.44 -56.61
C ALA A 593 36.86 -5.76 -55.49
N ASN A 594 37.38 -5.97 -54.31
CA ASN A 594 36.55 -6.05 -53.12
C ASN A 594 36.38 -4.63 -52.53
N ARG A 595 35.22 -4.03 -52.77
CA ARG A 595 34.86 -2.71 -52.26
C ARG A 595 34.20 -2.78 -50.88
N GLY A 596 34.04 -4.00 -50.36
CA GLY A 596 33.44 -4.26 -49.08
C GLY A 596 34.32 -3.89 -47.88
N THR A 597 33.82 -4.21 -46.72
CA THR A 597 34.46 -3.97 -45.42
C THR A 597 35.01 -5.25 -44.78
N LYS A 598 34.77 -6.43 -45.41
CA LYS A 598 35.29 -7.75 -45.04
C LYS A 598 36.00 -8.36 -46.24
N ALA A 599 36.99 -9.18 -46.00
CA ALA A 599 37.62 -9.95 -47.04
C ALA A 599 36.62 -10.88 -47.73
N SER A 600 36.74 -11.01 -49.06
CA SER A 600 35.97 -12.00 -49.82
C SER A 600 36.82 -13.25 -49.97
N THR A 601 36.21 -14.41 -49.74
CA THR A 601 36.91 -15.69 -49.72
C THR A 601 36.60 -16.53 -50.95
N ASN A 602 37.59 -17.34 -51.31
CA ASN A 602 37.51 -18.35 -52.38
C ASN A 602 37.00 -17.80 -53.74
N ALA A 603 37.51 -16.63 -54.13
CA ALA A 603 37.14 -16.02 -55.41
C ALA A 603 37.73 -16.80 -56.59
N THR A 604 36.89 -17.19 -57.53
CA THR A 604 37.25 -17.95 -58.72
C THR A 604 36.82 -17.19 -59.97
N LEU A 605 37.78 -16.94 -60.88
CA LEU A 605 37.49 -16.36 -62.18
C LEU A 605 37.48 -17.47 -63.26
N GLN A 606 36.46 -17.44 -64.07
CA GLN A 606 36.31 -18.34 -65.19
C GLN A 606 36.14 -17.54 -66.51
N ILE A 607 36.85 -17.91 -67.58
CA ILE A 607 36.72 -17.25 -68.85
C ILE A 607 36.35 -18.29 -69.89
N ALA A 608 35.19 -18.14 -70.49
CA ALA A 608 34.79 -18.93 -71.64
C ALA A 608 35.01 -18.10 -72.94
N ALA A 609 35.91 -18.55 -73.73
CA ALA A 609 36.25 -17.90 -74.99
C ALA A 609 35.81 -18.77 -76.17
N PRO A 610 35.39 -18.17 -77.32
CA PRO A 610 35.08 -18.91 -78.49
C PRO A 610 36.37 -19.53 -79.08
N GLU A 611 36.27 -20.63 -79.86
CA GLU A 611 37.40 -21.33 -80.46
C GLU A 611 38.28 -20.42 -81.34
N ALA A 612 37.67 -19.37 -81.91
CA ALA A 612 38.37 -18.37 -82.69
C ALA A 612 39.31 -17.44 -81.89
N LEU A 613 39.26 -17.49 -80.56
CA LEU A 613 40.09 -16.68 -79.67
C LEU A 613 41.09 -17.57 -78.93
N LYS A 614 42.34 -17.46 -79.25
CA LYS A 614 43.42 -18.21 -78.62
C LYS A 614 44.13 -17.39 -77.58
N ILE A 615 44.12 -17.87 -76.34
CA ILE A 615 44.85 -17.23 -75.26
C ILE A 615 46.33 -17.52 -75.38
N VAL A 616 47.15 -16.46 -75.42
CA VAL A 616 48.63 -16.53 -75.65
C VAL A 616 49.35 -16.49 -74.29
N SER A 617 48.98 -15.59 -73.43
CA SER A 617 49.61 -15.49 -72.14
C SER A 617 48.60 -14.95 -71.06
N VAL A 618 48.83 -15.31 -69.82
CA VAL A 618 48.10 -14.86 -68.70
C VAL A 618 49.07 -14.40 -67.59
N GLU A 619 48.90 -13.17 -67.16
CA GLU A 619 49.60 -12.59 -66.02
C GLU A 619 48.55 -12.36 -64.93
N GLY A 620 48.81 -12.80 -63.68
CA GLY A 620 47.88 -12.62 -62.57
C GLY A 620 48.35 -13.32 -61.30
N PRO A 621 47.56 -13.18 -60.18
CA PRO A 621 47.95 -13.71 -58.89
C PRO A 621 47.86 -15.24 -58.79
N THR A 622 47.08 -15.89 -59.68
CA THR A 622 46.88 -17.34 -59.65
C THR A 622 47.12 -17.96 -61.00
N ARG A 623 47.40 -19.28 -61.05
CA ARG A 623 47.51 -20.07 -62.24
C ARG A 623 46.16 -20.35 -62.86
N TYR A 624 46.09 -20.87 -64.04
CA TYR A 624 44.87 -21.31 -64.71
C TYR A 624 45.02 -22.70 -65.28
N SER A 625 43.88 -23.36 -65.44
CA SER A 625 43.77 -24.63 -66.20
C SER A 625 42.65 -24.48 -67.22
N GLN A 626 42.73 -25.26 -68.28
CA GLN A 626 41.67 -25.30 -69.28
C GLN A 626 40.80 -26.51 -69.03
N GLN A 627 39.52 -26.28 -68.84
CA GLN A 627 38.52 -27.30 -68.55
C GLN A 627 37.26 -27.04 -69.40
N ASN A 628 36.82 -28.04 -70.17
CA ASN A 628 35.60 -27.96 -70.98
C ASN A 628 35.53 -26.72 -71.91
N GLY A 629 36.65 -26.29 -72.49
CA GLY A 629 36.68 -25.11 -73.35
C GLY A 629 36.73 -23.75 -72.64
N ALA A 630 36.73 -23.75 -71.29
CA ALA A 630 36.89 -22.55 -70.49
C ALA A 630 38.20 -22.53 -69.72
N PHE A 631 38.74 -21.35 -69.50
CA PHE A 631 39.92 -21.11 -68.68
C PHE A 631 39.45 -20.83 -67.23
N VAL A 632 39.76 -21.77 -66.33
CA VAL A 632 39.42 -21.68 -64.91
C VAL A 632 40.68 -21.32 -64.14
N PHE A 633 40.65 -20.21 -63.45
CA PHE A 633 41.76 -19.74 -62.64
C PHE A 633 41.71 -20.41 -61.25
N ASP A 634 42.89 -20.71 -60.75
CA ASP A 634 42.97 -21.22 -59.37
C ASP A 634 42.35 -20.21 -58.39
N VAL A 635 41.80 -20.72 -57.34
CA VAL A 635 41.08 -19.96 -56.32
C VAL A 635 41.95 -18.90 -55.64
N VAL A 636 41.54 -17.65 -55.68
CA VAL A 636 42.09 -16.59 -54.83
C VAL A 636 41.50 -16.80 -53.47
N ARG A 637 42.30 -17.33 -52.53
CA ARG A 637 41.78 -17.68 -51.17
C ARG A 637 41.15 -16.51 -50.44
N GLU A 638 41.75 -15.32 -50.63
CA GLU A 638 41.30 -14.12 -49.93
C GLU A 638 41.57 -12.87 -50.78
N ILE A 639 40.58 -12.01 -50.92
CA ILE A 639 40.75 -10.65 -51.48
C ILE A 639 40.40 -9.71 -50.31
N PRO A 640 41.41 -9.07 -49.65
CA PRO A 640 41.17 -8.21 -48.51
C PRO A 640 40.19 -7.08 -48.82
N ALA A 641 39.54 -6.56 -47.76
CA ALA A 641 38.65 -5.39 -47.86
C ALA A 641 39.39 -4.22 -48.56
N LYS A 642 38.66 -3.46 -49.38
CA LYS A 642 39.16 -2.25 -50.08
C LYS A 642 40.39 -2.54 -51.01
N SER A 643 40.62 -3.78 -51.40
CA SER A 643 41.70 -4.18 -52.23
C SER A 643 41.24 -4.74 -53.59
N ALA A 644 42.17 -4.88 -54.54
CA ALA A 644 41.85 -5.45 -55.81
C ALA A 644 43.01 -6.32 -56.31
N VAL A 645 42.68 -7.34 -57.08
CA VAL A 645 43.60 -8.16 -57.81
C VAL A 645 43.34 -8.04 -59.35
N THR A 646 44.39 -8.05 -60.17
CA THR A 646 44.22 -7.83 -61.57
C THR A 646 44.81 -9.00 -62.33
N TYR A 647 44.10 -9.47 -63.33
CA TYR A 647 44.56 -10.42 -64.36
C TYR A 647 44.72 -9.69 -65.68
N LYS A 648 45.77 -10.00 -66.38
CA LYS A 648 45.98 -9.57 -67.79
C LYS A 648 46.04 -10.81 -68.67
N VAL A 649 45.09 -10.93 -69.57
CA VAL A 649 44.93 -12.05 -70.45
C VAL A 649 45.20 -11.53 -71.90
N LYS A 650 46.26 -12.02 -72.51
CA LYS A 650 46.58 -11.72 -73.90
C LYS A 650 46.03 -12.84 -74.74
N ALA A 651 45.30 -12.47 -75.77
CA ALA A 651 44.67 -13.39 -76.67
C ALA A 651 44.82 -12.89 -78.14
N VAL A 652 44.75 -13.79 -79.06
CA VAL A 652 44.76 -13.51 -80.50
C VAL A 652 43.49 -14.08 -81.11
N CYS A 653 42.80 -13.30 -81.94
CA CYS A 653 41.66 -13.78 -82.70
C CYS A 653 42.12 -14.28 -84.07
N GLU A 654 41.79 -15.54 -84.37
CA GLU A 654 42.17 -16.22 -85.62
C GLU A 654 41.09 -16.13 -86.70
N ALA A 655 39.91 -15.56 -86.41
CA ALA A 655 38.78 -15.38 -87.31
C ALA A 655 38.22 -13.96 -87.30
N VAL A 656 37.78 -13.47 -88.46
CA VAL A 656 37.09 -12.17 -88.60
C VAL A 656 35.65 -12.31 -88.10
N GLY A 657 35.18 -11.32 -87.38
CA GLY A 657 33.81 -11.30 -86.85
C GLY A 657 33.74 -10.78 -85.39
N ASP A 658 32.66 -10.98 -84.79
CA ASP A 658 32.46 -10.60 -83.39
C ASP A 658 32.87 -11.75 -82.48
N CYS A 659 33.92 -11.53 -81.67
CA CYS A 659 34.36 -12.46 -80.61
C CYS A 659 33.72 -12.12 -79.27
N ARG A 660 32.85 -12.99 -78.84
CA ARG A 660 32.16 -12.82 -77.52
C ARG A 660 32.88 -13.68 -76.50
N VAL A 661 33.38 -13.04 -75.43
CA VAL A 661 34.07 -13.69 -74.32
C VAL A 661 33.22 -13.51 -73.10
N ARG A 662 32.93 -14.61 -72.41
CA ARG A 662 32.16 -14.63 -71.20
C ARG A 662 33.07 -14.78 -69.99
N PHE A 663 32.94 -13.86 -69.05
CA PHE A 663 33.64 -13.86 -67.77
C PHE A 663 32.68 -14.23 -66.72
N GLN A 664 33.04 -15.10 -65.79
CA GLN A 664 32.24 -15.48 -64.62
C GLN A 664 33.12 -15.40 -63.39
N LEU A 665 32.67 -14.65 -62.41
CA LEU A 665 33.29 -14.53 -61.12
C LEU A 665 32.36 -15.17 -60.09
N SER A 666 32.88 -16.06 -59.28
CA SER A 666 32.17 -16.66 -58.10
C SER A 666 33.04 -16.57 -56.88
N SER A 667 32.44 -16.53 -55.70
CA SER A 667 33.09 -16.60 -54.38
C SER A 667 32.12 -17.21 -53.41
N ASP A 668 32.57 -17.51 -52.19
CA ASP A 668 31.71 -18.02 -51.13
C ASP A 668 30.62 -17.01 -50.74
N ASP A 669 30.89 -15.73 -50.97
CA ASP A 669 30.07 -14.61 -50.46
C ASP A 669 29.17 -14.01 -51.55
N LEU A 670 29.23 -14.55 -52.80
CA LEU A 670 28.58 -13.90 -53.93
C LEU A 670 28.00 -14.91 -54.90
N GLU A 671 26.77 -14.68 -55.31
CA GLU A 671 26.18 -15.34 -56.45
C GLU A 671 27.05 -15.08 -57.71
N PRO A 672 27.24 -16.09 -58.59
CA PRO A 672 28.11 -15.97 -59.77
C PRO A 672 27.76 -14.77 -60.65
N LEU A 673 28.69 -13.82 -60.74
CA LEU A 673 28.56 -12.67 -61.62
C LEU A 673 29.05 -13.01 -62.99
N VAL A 674 28.22 -12.81 -63.99
CA VAL A 674 28.56 -13.08 -65.40
C VAL A 674 28.57 -11.78 -66.19
N LYS A 675 29.63 -11.60 -67.02
CA LYS A 675 29.72 -10.47 -67.91
C LYS A 675 30.23 -10.96 -69.25
N GLU A 676 29.68 -10.47 -70.33
CA GLU A 676 30.15 -10.76 -71.71
C GLU A 676 30.75 -9.50 -72.28
N GLU A 677 31.95 -9.67 -72.90
CA GLU A 677 32.61 -8.63 -73.63
C GLU A 677 32.67 -9.06 -75.12
N ASN A 678 32.33 -8.13 -75.97
CA ASN A 678 32.35 -8.35 -77.42
C ASN A 678 33.48 -7.56 -78.05
N VAL A 679 34.33 -8.27 -78.76
CA VAL A 679 35.44 -7.66 -79.53
C VAL A 679 35.20 -7.86 -81.00
N ARG A 680 35.23 -6.77 -81.70
CA ARG A 680 35.09 -6.79 -83.14
C ARG A 680 36.44 -6.96 -83.82
N VAL A 681 36.55 -8.05 -84.61
CA VAL A 681 37.76 -8.39 -85.35
C VAL A 681 37.57 -8.08 -86.85
N TYR A 682 38.46 -7.30 -87.41
CA TYR A 682 38.43 -6.93 -88.81
C TYR A 682 39.70 -7.40 -89.50
N ARG A 683 39.73 -7.37 -90.91
CA ARG A 683 40.89 -7.69 -91.69
C ARG A 683 41.79 -6.49 -91.83
#